data_47d511040dd6825db2e5ae9923303155
#
_entry.id   47d511040dd6825db2e5ae9923303155
#
_cell.length_a   1.000
_cell.length_b   1.000
_cell.length_c   1.000
_cell.angle_alpha   90.00
_cell.angle_beta   90.00
_cell.angle_gamma   90.00
#
_symmetry.space_group_name_H-M   'P 1'
#
loop_
_entity.id
_entity.type
_entity.pdbx_description
1 polymer ?
#
loop_
_entity_poly.entity_id
_entity_poly.type
_entity_poly.pdbx_seq_one_letter_code
_entity_poly.pdbx_strand_id
1 'polypeptide(L)'
;MKTQNIITDGYNKEDYTHHGNMFLTGNGAMGVRGTLCEYRKEYMPAINLGGVYDQAGDGWREPVNAPNGLFAELNVDGETLTLPESKHSAHSVSLNIYDGVYNRETCFITAKGGVKFTEGRMVSQENPNLILQCLTVQTGYAAEVCVHTEIDGDVWDINGPHLEQMVCEYEDGACFVSAVTHEKGTHIATQETAEYEFKAAEKIAIGEKSVARNICFTTEAGKEYKICRKILVTAGEIKDIAALDSYAEEKAKHIAKWHGIWDTSYIEIDGDEAAEKALNYSIYHLNCIAPRHSESMSVAARGLSGQVYKGAVFWDTEMFMLDYYLYTEPKIAQTLVKYRIDTLDGAKKKAAAYGWDGAFYAWESQEGGYDACSDYNVVDVFTKRPMRTFFKDKQVHISAAVVYALDKYVRITGDTSVLDEGGYDVLRECARFYRSLLLKKVDSEAYEIHDVIGPDEYHERVNNNAYTNAMAQFVFRAAAKYLNGREYADLAEKIYIPQANQDGVIEQFDGYFALEDCSIDEVRGRLLDPKEYWGGAYGVASHTQVIKQADVVAMLAMLPNEFSDATKRANLKYYEPRTEHGSSLSACMYSLLSCKTGDAEFAYPFFLKSAEADLHAGGKEWAGLIYIGGTHPASEGGAWM
;
A
#
# COMPACT_ATOMS: atom_id res chain seq x y z
N MET A 1 17.65 -2.06 22.17
CA MET A 1 16.54 -2.34 21.24
C MET A 1 16.50 -3.85 21.00
N LYS A 2 15.36 -4.51 21.21
CA LYS A 2 15.22 -5.94 20.93
C LYS A 2 15.16 -6.13 19.42
N THR A 3 15.94 -7.05 18.86
CA THR A 3 15.85 -7.40 17.44
C THR A 3 14.48 -8.03 17.21
N GLN A 4 13.60 -7.36 16.47
CA GLN A 4 12.26 -7.87 16.18
C GLN A 4 12.27 -8.58 14.83
N ASN A 5 12.09 -9.88 14.84
CA ASN A 5 11.98 -10.70 13.64
C ASN A 5 10.54 -11.16 13.46
N ILE A 6 10.03 -10.99 12.24
CA ILE A 6 8.84 -11.68 11.76
C ILE A 6 9.33 -13.00 11.16
N ILE A 7 8.85 -14.13 11.66
CA ILE A 7 9.36 -15.46 11.27
C ILE A 7 8.20 -16.37 10.90
N THR A 8 8.38 -17.12 9.83
CA THR A 8 7.52 -18.25 9.46
C THR A 8 8.38 -19.48 9.25
N ASP A 9 8.04 -20.55 9.95
CA ASP A 9 8.69 -21.86 9.84
C ASP A 9 7.85 -22.83 9.01
N GLY A 10 8.52 -23.70 8.27
CA GLY A 10 7.92 -24.65 7.36
C GLY A 10 7.60 -24.07 5.98
N TYR A 11 7.18 -24.93 5.07
CA TYR A 11 6.86 -24.57 3.69
C TYR A 11 5.45 -25.02 3.32
N ASN A 12 4.65 -24.06 2.85
CA ASN A 12 3.38 -24.31 2.19
C ASN A 12 3.37 -23.57 0.85
N LYS A 13 3.15 -24.30 -0.23
CA LYS A 13 3.17 -23.76 -1.59
C LYS A 13 2.18 -22.60 -1.80
N GLU A 14 1.03 -22.65 -1.11
CA GLU A 14 -0.04 -21.67 -1.27
C GLU A 14 0.25 -20.32 -0.57
N ASP A 15 1.28 -20.26 0.30
CA ASP A 15 1.58 -19.05 1.08
C ASP A 15 2.34 -17.98 0.29
N TYR A 16 2.71 -18.23 -0.96
CA TYR A 16 3.52 -17.28 -1.77
C TYR A 16 2.87 -15.91 -1.96
N THR A 17 1.54 -15.85 -2.00
CA THR A 17 0.81 -14.59 -2.10
C THR A 17 0.90 -13.78 -0.81
N HIS A 18 0.66 -14.42 0.33
CA HIS A 18 0.76 -13.81 1.65
C HIS A 18 2.21 -13.44 1.98
N HIS A 19 3.14 -14.38 1.85
CA HIS A 19 4.56 -14.14 2.11
C HIS A 19 5.14 -13.03 1.23
N GLY A 20 4.68 -12.93 -0.03
CA GLY A 20 5.07 -11.84 -0.93
C GLY A 20 4.82 -10.44 -0.36
N ASN A 21 3.74 -10.26 0.40
CA ASN A 21 3.40 -9.00 1.07
C ASN A 21 4.05 -8.92 2.46
N MET A 22 3.89 -9.98 3.27
CA MET A 22 4.35 -10.02 4.66
C MET A 22 5.85 -9.76 4.80
N PHE A 23 6.66 -10.29 3.88
CA PHE A 23 8.12 -10.15 3.87
C PHE A 23 8.62 -9.14 2.82
N LEU A 24 7.79 -8.17 2.44
CA LEU A 24 8.17 -7.08 1.54
C LEU A 24 9.39 -6.33 2.08
N THR A 25 10.32 -6.01 1.18
CA THR A 25 11.37 -5.02 1.40
C THR A 25 11.22 -3.87 0.41
N GLY A 26 11.52 -2.65 0.81
CA GLY A 26 11.32 -1.48 -0.08
C GLY A 26 11.99 -0.23 0.45
N ASN A 27 12.01 0.82 -0.37
CA ASN A 27 12.64 2.11 -0.05
C ASN A 27 11.86 3.33 -0.60
N GLY A 28 10.61 3.13 -1.00
CA GLY A 28 9.77 4.17 -1.61
C GLY A 28 9.95 4.32 -3.11
N ALA A 29 11.13 4.01 -3.67
CA ALA A 29 11.36 3.99 -5.12
C ALA A 29 11.00 2.64 -5.75
N MET A 30 11.20 1.56 -5.00
CA MET A 30 10.79 0.22 -5.38
C MET A 30 10.41 -0.62 -4.18
N GLY A 31 9.54 -1.61 -4.41
CA GLY A 31 9.21 -2.67 -3.47
C GLY A 31 9.50 -4.04 -4.07
N VAL A 32 10.11 -4.90 -3.27
CA VAL A 32 10.44 -6.28 -3.63
C VAL A 32 9.61 -7.22 -2.79
N ARG A 33 8.79 -8.04 -3.46
CA ARG A 33 7.94 -9.04 -2.79
C ARG A 33 8.78 -10.09 -2.06
N GLY A 34 8.28 -10.51 -0.90
CA GLY A 34 8.92 -11.51 -0.03
C GLY A 34 8.83 -12.96 -0.56
N THR A 35 8.93 -13.16 -1.87
CA THR A 35 8.89 -14.47 -2.52
C THR A 35 10.25 -15.16 -2.52
N LEU A 36 10.29 -16.48 -2.69
CA LEU A 36 11.55 -17.25 -2.79
C LEU A 36 12.31 -16.90 -4.07
N CYS A 37 13.64 -16.90 -4.01
CA CYS A 37 14.47 -16.52 -5.16
C CYS A 37 14.37 -17.49 -6.36
N GLU A 38 14.03 -18.76 -6.15
CA GLU A 38 13.80 -19.73 -7.22
C GLU A 38 12.41 -19.64 -7.88
N TYR A 39 11.55 -18.70 -7.44
CA TYR A 39 10.22 -18.52 -8.00
C TYR A 39 10.24 -17.72 -9.31
N ARG A 40 9.52 -18.23 -10.30
CA ARG A 40 9.23 -17.52 -11.56
C ARG A 40 7.83 -16.87 -11.52
N LYS A 41 7.41 -16.24 -12.58
CA LYS A 41 6.19 -15.41 -12.66
C LYS A 41 4.92 -16.08 -12.14
N GLU A 42 4.82 -17.41 -12.17
CA GLU A 42 3.69 -18.18 -11.67
C GLU A 42 3.48 -18.02 -10.16
N TYR A 43 4.55 -17.67 -9.43
CA TYR A 43 4.54 -17.40 -7.99
C TYR A 43 4.69 -15.91 -7.67
N MET A 44 4.48 -15.05 -8.67
CA MET A 44 4.42 -13.60 -8.54
C MET A 44 5.63 -12.93 -7.83
N PRO A 45 6.90 -13.27 -8.15
CA PRO A 45 7.99 -12.41 -7.75
C PRO A 45 7.84 -11.06 -8.47
N ALA A 46 8.10 -9.97 -7.77
CA ALA A 46 8.01 -8.65 -8.37
C ALA A 46 9.00 -7.67 -7.76
N ILE A 47 9.56 -6.83 -8.61
CA ILE A 47 10.26 -5.59 -8.28
C ILE A 47 9.34 -4.46 -8.78
N ASN A 48 8.44 -4.02 -7.92
CA ASN A 48 7.41 -3.04 -8.26
C ASN A 48 7.97 -1.62 -8.17
N LEU A 49 7.89 -0.86 -9.27
CA LEU A 49 8.48 0.48 -9.35
C LEU A 49 7.49 1.56 -8.90
N GLY A 50 7.89 2.36 -7.93
CA GLY A 50 7.12 3.49 -7.44
C GLY A 50 7.02 4.61 -8.48
N GLY A 51 5.80 5.08 -8.74
CA GLY A 51 5.55 6.20 -9.64
C GLY A 51 5.76 5.93 -11.13
N VAL A 52 6.06 4.69 -11.52
CA VAL A 52 6.20 4.28 -12.93
C VAL A 52 4.99 3.46 -13.33
N TYR A 53 4.18 4.01 -14.23
CA TYR A 53 2.94 3.40 -14.69
C TYR A 53 2.99 3.12 -16.19
N ASP A 54 2.25 2.08 -16.61
CA ASP A 54 2.06 1.75 -18.01
C ASP A 54 0.69 1.12 -18.25
N GLN A 55 0.19 1.23 -19.47
CA GLN A 55 -1.02 0.59 -19.96
C GLN A 55 -0.70 -0.27 -21.17
N ALA A 56 -0.96 -1.57 -21.05
CA ALA A 56 -0.83 -2.51 -22.15
C ALA A 56 -2.19 -2.73 -22.83
N GLY A 57 -2.28 -2.37 -24.10
CA GLY A 57 -3.50 -2.53 -24.90
C GLY A 57 -4.73 -1.84 -24.27
N ASP A 58 -5.83 -2.59 -24.14
CA ASP A 58 -7.11 -2.11 -23.55
C ASP A 58 -7.20 -2.37 -22.03
N GLY A 59 -6.12 -2.88 -21.40
CA GLY A 59 -6.05 -3.09 -19.95
C GLY A 59 -6.07 -1.77 -19.16
N TRP A 60 -6.20 -1.85 -17.86
CA TRP A 60 -6.03 -0.66 -17.05
C TRP A 60 -4.54 -0.31 -16.86
N ARG A 61 -4.28 0.93 -16.55
CA ARG A 61 -2.96 1.46 -16.23
C ARG A 61 -2.54 1.01 -14.83
N GLU A 62 -1.36 0.40 -14.69
CA GLU A 62 -0.85 -0.13 -13.43
C GLU A 62 0.66 0.09 -13.28
N PRO A 63 1.24 -0.09 -12.07
CA PRO A 63 2.69 0.05 -11.88
C PRO A 63 3.47 -1.00 -12.66
N VAL A 64 4.66 -0.62 -13.10
CA VAL A 64 5.55 -1.52 -13.85
C VAL A 64 6.37 -2.37 -12.89
N ASN A 65 6.46 -3.67 -13.17
CA ASN A 65 7.46 -4.56 -12.60
C ASN A 65 8.73 -4.55 -13.44
N ALA A 66 9.89 -4.31 -12.81
CA ALA A 66 11.18 -4.36 -13.49
C ALA A 66 11.62 -5.81 -13.78
N PRO A 67 12.52 -6.03 -14.77
CA PRO A 67 13.15 -7.33 -14.96
C PRO A 67 13.71 -7.88 -13.64
N ASN A 68 13.35 -9.13 -13.30
CA ASN A 68 13.65 -9.73 -12.01
C ASN A 68 15.10 -10.17 -11.91
N GLY A 69 15.96 -9.36 -11.29
CA GLY A 69 17.35 -9.68 -11.04
C GLY A 69 17.61 -10.60 -9.85
N LEU A 70 16.58 -10.98 -9.10
CA LEU A 70 16.71 -11.77 -7.86
C LEU A 70 16.69 -13.29 -8.07
N PHE A 71 16.33 -13.74 -9.29
CA PHE A 71 16.21 -15.17 -9.54
C PHE A 71 17.52 -15.90 -9.23
N ALA A 72 17.42 -17.01 -8.48
CA ALA A 72 18.53 -17.89 -8.17
C ALA A 72 18.07 -19.33 -7.92
N GLU A 73 18.76 -20.29 -8.52
CA GLU A 73 18.59 -21.73 -8.31
C GLU A 73 19.91 -22.39 -7.90
N LEU A 74 19.79 -23.45 -7.12
CA LEU A 74 20.93 -24.23 -6.66
C LEU A 74 20.94 -25.62 -7.32
N ASN A 75 22.03 -25.95 -8.01
CA ASN A 75 22.28 -27.32 -8.50
C ASN A 75 23.44 -27.95 -7.72
N VAL A 76 23.22 -29.14 -7.21
CA VAL A 76 24.21 -29.91 -6.46
C VAL A 76 24.35 -31.30 -7.05
N ASP A 77 25.54 -31.66 -7.52
CA ASP A 77 25.86 -32.95 -8.18
C ASP A 77 24.90 -33.28 -9.35
N GLY A 78 24.40 -32.26 -10.06
CA GLY A 78 23.46 -32.41 -11.18
C GLY A 78 21.98 -32.43 -10.79
N GLU A 79 21.63 -32.35 -9.51
CA GLU A 79 20.27 -32.23 -9.00
C GLU A 79 19.95 -30.77 -8.71
N THR A 80 18.89 -30.24 -9.33
CA THR A 80 18.38 -28.88 -9.02
C THR A 80 17.54 -28.92 -7.75
N LEU A 81 17.87 -28.09 -6.77
CA LEU A 81 17.23 -28.03 -5.48
C LEU A 81 16.31 -26.80 -5.38
N THR A 82 15.02 -27.04 -5.35
CA THR A 82 13.96 -26.02 -5.14
C THR A 82 12.98 -26.50 -4.08
N LEU A 83 12.39 -25.59 -3.31
CA LEU A 83 11.42 -25.96 -2.28
C LEU A 83 10.17 -26.67 -2.83
N PRO A 84 9.60 -26.27 -3.98
CA PRO A 84 8.44 -26.96 -4.53
C PRO A 84 8.67 -28.43 -4.88
N GLU A 85 9.90 -28.82 -5.22
CA GLU A 85 10.18 -30.14 -5.82
C GLU A 85 11.14 -30.99 -4.99
N SER A 86 11.97 -30.37 -4.12
CA SER A 86 13.02 -31.06 -3.41
C SER A 86 12.64 -31.37 -1.96
N LYS A 87 13.16 -32.52 -1.44
CA LYS A 87 13.03 -32.87 -0.02
C LYS A 87 13.85 -31.91 0.84
N HIS A 88 13.28 -31.48 1.95
CA HIS A 88 13.97 -30.65 2.94
C HIS A 88 13.65 -31.12 4.36
N SER A 89 14.56 -30.85 5.30
CA SER A 89 14.38 -31.15 6.73
C SER A 89 13.96 -29.93 7.54
N ALA A 90 14.28 -28.74 7.05
CA ALA A 90 13.92 -27.47 7.66
C ALA A 90 13.80 -26.39 6.61
N HIS A 91 12.88 -25.47 6.83
CA HIS A 91 12.73 -24.23 6.06
C HIS A 91 12.19 -23.14 6.98
N SER A 92 12.78 -21.95 6.90
CA SER A 92 12.26 -20.76 7.55
C SER A 92 12.52 -19.52 6.70
N VAL A 93 11.60 -18.57 6.80
CA VAL A 93 11.72 -17.23 6.25
C VAL A 93 11.57 -16.24 7.40
N SER A 94 12.40 -15.21 7.41
CA SER A 94 12.30 -14.15 8.41
C SER A 94 12.57 -12.77 7.81
N LEU A 95 11.93 -11.78 8.40
CA LEU A 95 12.18 -10.37 8.15
C LEU A 95 12.71 -9.74 9.44
N ASN A 96 13.97 -9.33 9.43
CA ASN A 96 14.52 -8.48 10.46
C ASN A 96 14.11 -7.04 10.17
N ILE A 97 13.06 -6.56 10.82
CA ILE A 97 12.52 -5.22 10.57
C ILE A 97 13.46 -4.12 11.05
N TYR A 98 14.34 -4.40 12.02
CA TYR A 98 15.28 -3.42 12.55
C TYR A 98 16.39 -3.08 11.55
N ASP A 99 16.90 -4.08 10.84
CA ASP A 99 17.93 -3.91 9.80
C ASP A 99 17.33 -3.82 8.39
N GLY A 100 16.02 -4.06 8.22
CA GLY A 100 15.36 -4.09 6.91
C GLY A 100 15.82 -5.23 6.01
N VAL A 101 16.08 -6.42 6.59
CA VAL A 101 16.66 -7.56 5.88
C VAL A 101 15.72 -8.75 5.87
N TYR A 102 15.37 -9.21 4.68
CA TYR A 102 14.74 -10.51 4.44
C TYR A 102 15.79 -11.60 4.53
N ASN A 103 15.49 -12.69 5.22
CA ASN A 103 16.34 -13.86 5.30
C ASN A 103 15.53 -15.13 5.03
N ARG A 104 16.16 -16.09 4.38
CA ARG A 104 15.68 -17.45 4.18
C ARG A 104 16.75 -18.44 4.59
N GLU A 105 16.34 -19.52 5.23
CA GLU A 105 17.18 -20.69 5.48
C GLU A 105 16.44 -21.96 5.06
N THR A 106 17.08 -22.83 4.28
CA THR A 106 16.53 -24.12 3.84
C THR A 106 17.60 -25.21 3.96
N CYS A 107 17.25 -26.32 4.58
CA CYS A 107 18.10 -27.52 4.65
C CYS A 107 17.53 -28.59 3.73
N PHE A 108 18.04 -28.69 2.51
CA PHE A 108 17.68 -29.74 1.56
C PHE A 108 18.30 -31.08 1.92
N ILE A 109 17.64 -32.16 1.50
CA ILE A 109 18.06 -33.53 1.67
C ILE A 109 18.34 -34.13 0.29
N THR A 110 19.61 -34.39 -0.03
CA THR A 110 20.04 -35.13 -1.23
C THR A 110 20.36 -36.57 -0.90
N ALA A 111 20.58 -37.39 -1.91
CA ALA A 111 21.02 -38.80 -1.73
C ALA A 111 22.34 -38.94 -1.00
N LYS A 112 23.22 -37.92 -1.02
CA LYS A 112 24.55 -37.94 -0.41
C LYS A 112 24.63 -37.26 0.96
N GLY A 113 23.64 -36.45 1.32
CA GLY A 113 23.61 -35.72 2.59
C GLY A 113 22.81 -34.41 2.55
N GLY A 114 22.95 -33.64 3.61
CA GLY A 114 22.28 -32.34 3.74
C GLY A 114 23.00 -31.22 2.97
N VAL A 115 22.20 -30.31 2.44
CA VAL A 115 22.65 -29.06 1.80
C VAL A 115 21.90 -27.91 2.43
N LYS A 116 22.61 -27.02 3.10
CA LYS A 116 22.07 -25.79 3.65
C LYS A 116 22.21 -24.70 2.62
N PHE A 117 21.08 -24.04 2.31
CA PHE A 117 20.99 -22.87 1.45
C PHE A 117 20.40 -21.71 2.21
N THR A 118 21.06 -20.55 2.21
CA THR A 118 20.53 -19.34 2.81
C THR A 118 20.54 -18.19 1.81
N GLU A 119 19.55 -17.33 1.94
CA GLU A 119 19.44 -16.07 1.21
C GLU A 119 19.26 -14.94 2.22
N GLY A 120 20.04 -13.86 2.04
CA GLY A 120 19.77 -12.57 2.66
C GLY A 120 19.57 -11.52 1.57
N ARG A 121 18.48 -10.73 1.63
CA ARG A 121 18.26 -9.63 0.67
C ARG A 121 17.69 -8.40 1.33
N MET A 122 17.95 -7.26 0.72
CA MET A 122 17.49 -5.97 1.17
C MET A 122 17.37 -4.99 0.00
N VAL A 123 16.41 -4.08 0.06
CA VAL A 123 16.29 -2.93 -0.84
C VAL A 123 16.94 -1.75 -0.14
N SER A 124 18.00 -1.19 -0.73
CA SER A 124 18.82 -0.17 -0.08
C SER A 124 18.02 1.08 0.28
N GLN A 125 18.11 1.50 1.54
CA GLN A 125 17.51 2.77 2.00
C GLN A 125 18.39 3.98 1.65
N GLU A 126 19.66 3.77 1.30
CA GLU A 126 20.57 4.85 0.90
C GLU A 126 20.54 5.08 -0.61
N ASN A 127 20.58 4.01 -1.40
CA ASN A 127 20.51 4.09 -2.86
C ASN A 127 19.14 3.62 -3.37
N PRO A 128 18.30 4.51 -3.91
CA PRO A 128 16.93 4.18 -4.33
C PRO A 128 16.84 3.14 -5.44
N ASN A 129 17.92 2.87 -6.14
CA ASN A 129 17.97 1.96 -7.28
C ASN A 129 18.61 0.59 -6.96
N LEU A 130 19.08 0.37 -5.73
CA LEU A 130 19.93 -0.79 -5.40
C LEU A 130 19.19 -1.84 -4.58
N ILE A 131 19.30 -3.10 -5.02
CA ILE A 131 18.95 -4.29 -4.25
C ILE A 131 20.23 -5.06 -3.97
N LEU A 132 20.38 -5.56 -2.75
CA LEU A 132 21.48 -6.40 -2.32
C LEU A 132 20.96 -7.80 -2.00
N GLN A 133 21.60 -8.84 -2.56
CA GLN A 133 21.29 -10.23 -2.29
C GLN A 133 22.58 -10.99 -1.98
N CYS A 134 22.58 -11.82 -0.93
CA CYS A 134 23.70 -12.72 -0.62
C CYS A 134 23.19 -14.14 -0.44
N LEU A 135 23.69 -15.05 -1.26
CA LEU A 135 23.40 -16.48 -1.26
C LEU A 135 24.54 -17.22 -0.57
N THR A 136 24.22 -18.14 0.34
CA THR A 136 25.24 -18.99 0.99
C THR A 136 24.87 -20.45 0.81
N VAL A 137 25.85 -21.24 0.41
CA VAL A 137 25.73 -22.70 0.26
C VAL A 137 26.70 -23.39 1.21
N GLN A 138 26.22 -24.39 1.93
CA GLN A 138 27.02 -25.27 2.77
C GLN A 138 26.57 -26.74 2.57
N THR A 139 27.48 -27.62 2.22
CA THR A 139 27.18 -29.03 2.00
C THR A 139 27.78 -29.88 3.12
N GLY A 140 27.10 -30.95 3.53
CA GLY A 140 27.58 -31.90 4.52
C GLY A 140 28.68 -32.84 3.98
N TYR A 141 29.02 -32.75 2.69
CA TYR A 141 30.00 -33.58 1.97
C TYR A 141 30.65 -32.75 0.85
N ALA A 142 31.71 -33.24 0.26
CA ALA A 142 32.29 -32.60 -0.92
C ALA A 142 31.37 -32.81 -2.15
N ALA A 143 30.93 -31.75 -2.76
CA ALA A 143 29.94 -31.75 -3.85
C ALA A 143 30.35 -30.81 -4.99
N GLU A 144 29.89 -31.10 -6.18
CA GLU A 144 29.90 -30.19 -7.30
C GLU A 144 28.65 -29.28 -7.21
N VAL A 145 28.86 -28.00 -7.03
CA VAL A 145 27.78 -27.01 -6.87
C VAL A 145 27.81 -26.03 -8.01
N CYS A 146 26.63 -25.71 -8.57
CA CYS A 146 26.45 -24.62 -9.50
C CYS A 146 25.29 -23.74 -9.03
N VAL A 147 25.56 -22.50 -8.71
CA VAL A 147 24.55 -21.49 -8.43
C VAL A 147 24.20 -20.78 -9.73
N HIS A 148 22.96 -20.94 -10.17
CA HIS A 148 22.41 -20.26 -11.33
C HIS A 148 21.69 -19.01 -10.86
N THR A 149 22.12 -17.85 -11.36
CA THR A 149 21.43 -16.56 -11.13
C THR A 149 21.02 -15.99 -12.46
N GLU A 150 19.92 -15.23 -12.50
CA GLU A 150 19.36 -14.72 -13.74
C GLU A 150 18.70 -13.35 -13.53
N ILE A 151 18.83 -12.48 -14.52
CA ILE A 151 17.89 -11.37 -14.70
C ILE A 151 16.83 -11.88 -15.67
N ASP A 152 15.60 -12.06 -15.19
CA ASP A 152 14.46 -12.56 -15.96
C ASP A 152 13.55 -11.40 -16.33
N GLY A 153 13.41 -11.13 -17.64
CA GLY A 153 12.53 -10.12 -18.18
C GLY A 153 11.09 -10.58 -18.42
N ASP A 154 10.81 -11.90 -18.27
CA ASP A 154 9.45 -12.43 -18.34
C ASP A 154 8.75 -12.31 -16.97
N VAL A 155 8.47 -11.06 -16.58
CA VAL A 155 7.91 -10.72 -15.27
C VAL A 155 6.40 -10.96 -15.20
N TRP A 156 5.90 -11.05 -13.98
CA TRP A 156 4.48 -11.11 -13.69
C TRP A 156 3.85 -9.72 -13.77
N ASP A 157 2.67 -9.64 -14.41
CA ASP A 157 1.79 -8.47 -14.45
C ASP A 157 0.33 -8.91 -14.35
N ILE A 158 -0.55 -8.04 -13.86
CA ILE A 158 -2.00 -8.28 -13.87
C ILE A 158 -2.57 -8.01 -15.26
N ASN A 159 -2.26 -6.86 -15.86
CA ASN A 159 -2.74 -6.44 -17.17
C ASN A 159 -1.60 -6.20 -18.17
N GLY A 160 -0.49 -6.91 -18.01
CA GLY A 160 0.65 -6.79 -18.90
C GLY A 160 0.56 -7.63 -20.20
N PRO A 161 1.70 -7.83 -20.85
CA PRO A 161 3.03 -7.37 -20.41
C PRO A 161 3.22 -5.85 -20.56
N HIS A 162 3.93 -5.22 -19.61
CA HIS A 162 4.26 -3.79 -19.65
C HIS A 162 5.62 -3.49 -20.27
N LEU A 163 6.44 -4.52 -20.46
CA LEU A 163 7.80 -4.40 -20.98
C LEU A 163 7.90 -4.93 -22.41
N GLU A 164 8.40 -4.11 -23.33
CA GLU A 164 8.67 -4.47 -24.71
C GLU A 164 10.10 -4.10 -25.14
N GLN A 165 10.52 -4.52 -26.32
CA GLN A 165 11.82 -4.20 -26.93
C GLN A 165 13.00 -4.57 -26.00
N MET A 166 12.98 -5.79 -25.46
CA MET A 166 14.03 -6.23 -24.54
C MET A 166 15.39 -6.30 -25.20
N VAL A 167 16.40 -5.83 -24.46
CA VAL A 167 17.83 -5.94 -24.81
C VAL A 167 18.52 -6.69 -23.69
N CYS A 168 19.23 -7.76 -24.02
CA CYS A 168 19.94 -8.64 -23.10
C CYS A 168 21.43 -8.64 -23.45
N GLU A 169 22.30 -8.25 -22.52
CA GLU A 169 23.73 -8.06 -22.74
C GLU A 169 24.56 -8.52 -21.53
N TYR A 170 25.82 -8.80 -21.78
CA TYR A 170 26.84 -9.00 -20.74
C TYR A 170 28.09 -8.23 -21.12
N GLU A 171 28.48 -7.28 -20.28
CA GLU A 171 29.65 -6.44 -20.52
C GLU A 171 30.32 -6.10 -19.17
N ASP A 172 31.65 -6.06 -19.15
CA ASP A 172 32.49 -5.68 -18.00
C ASP A 172 32.11 -6.37 -16.67
N GLY A 173 31.71 -7.63 -16.73
CA GLY A 173 31.34 -8.43 -15.55
C GLY A 173 29.90 -8.24 -15.10
N ALA A 174 29.12 -7.38 -15.74
CA ALA A 174 27.71 -7.15 -15.43
C ALA A 174 26.77 -7.86 -16.42
N CYS A 175 25.77 -8.57 -15.89
CA CYS A 175 24.57 -8.96 -16.64
C CYS A 175 23.64 -7.76 -16.76
N PHE A 176 23.00 -7.58 -17.92
CA PHE A 176 22.14 -6.44 -18.21
C PHE A 176 20.90 -6.87 -18.98
N VAL A 177 19.73 -6.45 -18.51
CA VAL A 177 18.44 -6.55 -19.25
C VAL A 177 17.74 -5.21 -19.19
N SER A 178 17.36 -4.68 -20.34
CA SER A 178 16.55 -3.47 -20.44
C SER A 178 15.33 -3.68 -21.32
N ALA A 179 14.32 -2.86 -21.12
CA ALA A 179 13.09 -2.83 -21.89
C ALA A 179 12.51 -1.41 -21.88
N VAL A 180 11.44 -1.18 -22.64
CA VAL A 180 10.69 0.08 -22.62
C VAL A 180 9.23 -0.18 -22.33
N THR A 181 8.55 0.81 -21.73
CA THR A 181 7.10 0.78 -21.50
C THR A 181 6.32 1.27 -22.73
N HIS A 182 5.05 0.86 -22.87
CA HIS A 182 4.23 1.19 -24.05
C HIS A 182 3.79 2.66 -24.10
N GLU A 183 3.27 3.19 -23.00
CA GLU A 183 2.65 4.53 -22.99
C GLU A 183 3.65 5.67 -23.21
N LYS A 184 4.80 5.61 -22.56
CA LYS A 184 5.77 6.72 -22.52
C LYS A 184 7.14 6.35 -23.07
N GLY A 185 7.37 5.08 -23.42
CA GLY A 185 8.69 4.61 -23.79
C GLY A 185 9.71 4.76 -22.66
N THR A 186 9.28 4.68 -21.41
CA THR A 186 10.19 4.77 -20.27
C THR A 186 11.14 3.59 -20.29
N HIS A 187 12.43 3.86 -20.27
CA HIS A 187 13.45 2.82 -20.19
C HIS A 187 13.48 2.23 -18.79
N ILE A 188 13.37 0.90 -18.71
CA ILE A 188 13.53 0.14 -17.46
C ILE A 188 14.73 -0.78 -17.64
N ALA A 189 15.70 -0.71 -16.74
CA ALA A 189 16.89 -1.55 -16.83
C ALA A 189 17.23 -2.18 -15.49
N THR A 190 17.66 -3.44 -15.53
CA THR A 190 18.22 -4.17 -14.40
C THR A 190 19.62 -4.64 -14.75
N GLN A 191 20.59 -4.32 -13.89
CA GLN A 191 21.98 -4.76 -13.97
C GLN A 191 22.32 -5.63 -12.77
N GLU A 192 23.23 -6.60 -12.93
CA GLU A 192 23.65 -7.48 -11.85
C GLU A 192 25.14 -7.75 -11.92
N THR A 193 25.83 -7.65 -10.77
CA THR A 193 27.19 -8.12 -10.55
C THR A 193 27.26 -9.04 -9.35
N ALA A 194 28.23 -9.99 -9.35
CA ALA A 194 28.44 -10.95 -8.26
C ALA A 194 29.86 -10.82 -7.68
N GLU A 195 29.96 -10.89 -6.35
CA GLU A 195 31.20 -10.87 -5.58
C GLU A 195 31.33 -12.19 -4.78
N TYR A 196 32.46 -12.89 -4.89
CA TYR A 196 32.78 -14.09 -4.11
C TYR A 196 34.28 -14.29 -3.99
N GLU A 197 34.73 -14.92 -2.88
CA GLU A 197 36.17 -15.04 -2.52
C GLU A 197 36.73 -16.45 -2.72
N PHE A 198 36.05 -17.32 -3.46
CA PHE A 198 36.50 -18.69 -3.73
C PHE A 198 36.71 -18.91 -5.24
N LYS A 199 37.43 -19.99 -5.57
CA LYS A 199 37.66 -20.33 -6.97
C LYS A 199 36.41 -20.98 -7.57
N ALA A 200 35.88 -20.39 -8.62
CA ALA A 200 34.75 -20.91 -9.38
C ALA A 200 34.97 -20.80 -10.89
N ALA A 201 34.24 -21.58 -11.66
CA ALA A 201 34.09 -21.43 -13.09
C ALA A 201 32.78 -20.63 -13.34
N GLU A 202 32.89 -19.54 -14.07
CA GLU A 202 31.75 -18.72 -14.42
C GLU A 202 31.37 -18.92 -15.90
N LYS A 203 30.07 -19.05 -16.17
CA LYS A 203 29.52 -19.15 -17.54
C LYS A 203 28.29 -18.27 -17.66
N ILE A 204 28.29 -17.41 -18.65
CA ILE A 204 27.16 -16.53 -18.99
C ILE A 204 26.34 -17.16 -20.10
N ALA A 205 25.02 -17.04 -19.99
CA ALA A 205 24.07 -17.40 -21.04
C ALA A 205 23.15 -16.21 -21.30
N ILE A 206 23.08 -15.79 -22.56
CA ILE A 206 22.21 -14.69 -23.01
C ILE A 206 21.05 -15.31 -23.77
N GLY A 207 19.83 -15.08 -23.25
CA GLY A 207 18.57 -15.48 -23.86
C GLY A 207 17.88 -14.32 -24.59
N GLU A 208 16.69 -14.57 -25.08
CA GLU A 208 15.85 -13.55 -25.74
C GLU A 208 15.32 -12.50 -24.75
N LYS A 209 15.01 -12.93 -23.52
CA LYS A 209 14.45 -12.08 -22.46
C LYS A 209 15.22 -12.14 -21.15
N SER A 210 16.36 -12.81 -21.14
CA SER A 210 17.10 -13.00 -19.89
C SER A 210 18.60 -13.09 -20.09
N VAL A 211 19.34 -12.79 -19.02
CA VAL A 211 20.78 -13.03 -18.92
C VAL A 211 21.06 -13.81 -17.65
N ALA A 212 21.65 -14.99 -17.79
CA ALA A 212 21.98 -15.89 -16.69
C ALA A 212 23.48 -15.98 -16.45
N ARG A 213 23.85 -16.06 -15.17
CA ARG A 213 25.20 -16.32 -14.68
C ARG A 213 25.20 -17.65 -13.92
N ASN A 214 26.06 -18.57 -14.33
CA ASN A 214 26.27 -19.84 -13.65
C ASN A 214 27.62 -19.83 -12.97
N ILE A 215 27.66 -19.93 -11.63
CA ILE A 215 28.87 -19.94 -10.80
C ILE A 215 29.04 -21.35 -10.28
N CYS A 216 29.96 -22.11 -10.87
CA CYS A 216 30.19 -23.53 -10.57
C CYS A 216 31.49 -23.74 -9.82
N PHE A 217 31.46 -24.49 -8.72
CA PHE A 217 32.60 -24.76 -7.83
C PHE A 217 32.42 -26.08 -7.10
N THR A 218 33.52 -26.58 -6.50
CA THR A 218 33.50 -27.78 -5.66
C THR A 218 33.54 -27.36 -4.20
N THR A 219 32.66 -27.92 -3.37
CA THR A 219 32.57 -27.61 -1.94
C THR A 219 33.42 -28.58 -1.11
N GLU A 220 33.84 -28.09 0.05
CA GLU A 220 34.39 -28.89 1.16
C GLU A 220 33.30 -29.09 2.20
N ALA A 221 33.20 -30.31 2.80
CA ALA A 221 32.17 -30.59 3.79
C ALA A 221 32.22 -29.61 4.98
N GLY A 222 31.07 -29.01 5.26
CA GLY A 222 30.88 -28.08 6.38
C GLY A 222 31.37 -26.63 6.13
N LYS A 223 31.99 -26.34 4.98
CA LYS A 223 32.46 -24.99 4.64
C LYS A 223 31.37 -24.18 3.95
N GLU A 224 31.23 -22.91 4.31
CA GLU A 224 30.32 -21.96 3.69
C GLU A 224 30.93 -21.30 2.47
N TYR A 225 30.12 -21.16 1.42
CA TYR A 225 30.45 -20.46 0.17
C TYR A 225 29.43 -19.37 -0.06
N LYS A 226 29.89 -18.10 -0.09
CA LYS A 226 29.05 -16.91 -0.20
C LYS A 226 29.18 -16.27 -1.56
N ILE A 227 28.04 -15.97 -2.18
CA ILE A 227 27.93 -15.21 -3.43
C ILE A 227 27.05 -14.02 -3.12
N CYS A 228 27.64 -12.82 -3.10
CA CYS A 228 26.94 -11.58 -2.81
C CYS A 228 26.73 -10.81 -4.12
N ARG A 229 25.50 -10.36 -4.37
CA ARG A 229 25.08 -9.74 -5.61
C ARG A 229 24.62 -8.32 -5.36
N LYS A 230 25.01 -7.40 -6.25
CA LYS A 230 24.43 -6.06 -6.38
C LYS A 230 23.53 -6.08 -7.59
N ILE A 231 22.28 -5.63 -7.43
CA ILE A 231 21.27 -5.58 -8.48
C ILE A 231 20.78 -4.13 -8.56
N LEU A 232 21.13 -3.46 -9.64
CA LEU A 232 20.77 -2.04 -9.87
C LEU A 232 19.58 -1.98 -10.81
N VAL A 233 18.48 -1.40 -10.33
CA VAL A 233 17.23 -1.24 -11.10
C VAL A 233 16.99 0.24 -11.36
N THR A 234 16.83 0.63 -12.62
CA THR A 234 16.63 2.03 -13.02
C THR A 234 15.39 2.19 -13.89
N ALA A 235 14.72 3.33 -13.73
CA ALA A 235 13.64 3.77 -14.59
C ALA A 235 13.97 5.17 -15.14
N GLY A 236 13.91 5.32 -16.46
CA GLY A 236 14.34 6.54 -17.17
C GLY A 236 15.84 6.52 -17.48
N GLU A 237 16.64 7.25 -16.71
CA GLU A 237 18.10 7.31 -16.92
C GLU A 237 18.77 6.01 -16.42
N ILE A 238 19.53 5.38 -17.29
CA ILE A 238 20.31 4.18 -16.96
C ILE A 238 21.59 4.61 -16.21
N LYS A 239 21.75 4.09 -15.00
CA LYS A 239 22.95 4.29 -14.16
C LYS A 239 23.91 3.12 -14.30
N ASP A 240 25.18 3.35 -14.02
CA ASP A 240 26.22 2.32 -14.10
C ASP A 240 26.42 1.63 -12.76
N ILE A 241 26.25 0.31 -12.74
CA ILE A 241 26.47 -0.53 -11.55
C ILE A 241 27.94 -0.54 -11.10
N ALA A 242 28.89 -0.29 -11.99
CA ALA A 242 30.31 -0.20 -11.68
C ALA A 242 30.67 0.99 -10.77
N ALA A 243 29.79 2.00 -10.70
CA ALA A 243 29.97 3.15 -9.81
C ALA A 243 29.61 2.85 -8.34
N LEU A 244 29.06 1.68 -8.03
CA LEU A 244 28.68 1.30 -6.67
C LEU A 244 29.88 0.80 -5.86
N ASP A 245 29.87 1.11 -4.56
CA ASP A 245 30.81 0.54 -3.61
C ASP A 245 30.63 -0.99 -3.49
N SER A 246 31.50 -1.65 -2.72
CA SER A 246 31.40 -3.09 -2.47
C SER A 246 30.06 -3.47 -1.80
N TYR A 247 29.62 -4.72 -1.97
CA TYR A 247 28.43 -5.23 -1.29
C TYR A 247 28.43 -4.94 0.22
N ALA A 248 29.56 -5.11 0.88
CA ALA A 248 29.69 -4.91 2.32
C ALA A 248 29.48 -3.45 2.73
N GLU A 249 30.02 -2.50 1.94
CA GLU A 249 29.87 -1.06 2.19
C GLU A 249 28.42 -0.62 1.95
N GLU A 250 27.80 -1.04 0.84
CA GLU A 250 26.40 -0.72 0.55
C GLU A 250 25.44 -1.30 1.61
N LYS A 251 25.72 -2.52 2.09
CA LYS A 251 24.97 -3.12 3.21
C LYS A 251 25.12 -2.31 4.50
N ALA A 252 26.31 -1.84 4.81
CA ALA A 252 26.55 -1.02 6.01
C ALA A 252 25.79 0.31 5.96
N LYS A 253 25.74 0.97 4.79
CA LYS A 253 24.95 2.19 4.57
C LYS A 253 23.46 1.93 4.77
N HIS A 254 22.92 0.85 4.21
CA HIS A 254 21.53 0.45 4.36
C HIS A 254 21.13 0.26 5.83
N ILE A 255 21.94 -0.52 6.59
CA ILE A 255 21.69 -0.76 8.01
C ILE A 255 21.74 0.54 8.82
N ALA A 256 22.76 1.38 8.58
CA ALA A 256 22.87 2.67 9.27
C ALA A 256 21.66 3.58 9.03
N LYS A 257 21.11 3.56 7.81
CA LYS A 257 19.92 4.32 7.46
C LYS A 257 18.67 3.82 8.19
N TRP A 258 18.45 2.50 8.25
CA TRP A 258 17.36 1.91 9.03
C TRP A 258 17.47 2.24 10.51
N HIS A 259 18.66 2.15 11.09
CA HIS A 259 18.87 2.50 12.50
C HIS A 259 18.50 3.98 12.77
N GLY A 260 18.89 4.89 11.86
CA GLY A 260 18.49 6.30 11.96
C GLY A 260 16.99 6.53 11.84
N ILE A 261 16.27 5.73 11.04
CA ILE A 261 14.80 5.77 10.96
C ILE A 261 14.19 5.33 12.29
N TRP A 262 14.69 4.25 12.89
CA TRP A 262 14.20 3.74 14.16
C TRP A 262 14.48 4.67 15.35
N ASP A 263 15.51 5.49 15.31
CA ASP A 263 15.80 6.48 16.37
C ASP A 263 14.63 7.46 16.61
N THR A 264 13.79 7.68 15.61
CA THR A 264 12.64 8.60 15.68
C THR A 264 11.28 7.93 15.60
N SER A 265 11.22 6.63 15.29
CA SER A 265 9.94 5.96 14.96
C SER A 265 9.64 4.72 15.78
N TYR A 266 10.62 4.18 16.51
CA TYR A 266 10.41 2.96 17.30
C TYR A 266 9.48 3.22 18.49
N ILE A 267 8.51 2.34 18.70
CA ILE A 267 7.55 2.42 19.81
C ILE A 267 7.74 1.20 20.71
N GLU A 268 7.90 1.45 22.00
CA GLU A 268 7.92 0.44 23.05
C GLU A 268 6.54 0.36 23.71
N ILE A 269 6.02 -0.86 23.89
CA ILE A 269 4.78 -1.13 24.62
C ILE A 269 5.13 -2.02 25.81
N ASP A 270 5.07 -1.45 27.02
CA ASP A 270 5.32 -2.20 28.24
C ASP A 270 4.13 -3.11 28.57
N GLY A 271 4.42 -4.40 28.70
CA GLY A 271 3.42 -5.42 29.06
C GLY A 271 2.76 -6.18 27.91
N ASP A 272 3.00 -5.78 26.64
CA ASP A 272 2.51 -6.51 25.45
C ASP A 272 3.51 -6.52 24.31
N GLU A 273 4.40 -7.52 24.31
CA GLU A 273 5.44 -7.69 23.28
C GLU A 273 4.83 -8.01 21.89
N ALA A 274 3.64 -8.61 21.83
CA ALA A 274 2.99 -8.94 20.56
C ALA A 274 2.44 -7.68 19.89
N ALA A 275 1.78 -6.81 20.66
CA ALA A 275 1.32 -5.51 20.20
C ALA A 275 2.49 -4.61 19.77
N GLU A 276 3.59 -4.57 20.54
CA GLU A 276 4.80 -3.84 20.18
C GLU A 276 5.36 -4.31 18.84
N LYS A 277 5.44 -5.63 18.65
CA LYS A 277 5.92 -6.24 17.41
C LYS A 277 5.02 -5.90 16.23
N ALA A 278 3.70 -6.02 16.39
CA ALA A 278 2.73 -5.73 15.34
C ALA A 278 2.78 -4.26 14.91
N LEU A 279 2.85 -3.34 15.88
CA LEU A 279 2.94 -1.91 15.60
C LEU A 279 4.24 -1.54 14.88
N ASN A 280 5.39 -2.02 15.37
CA ASN A 280 6.68 -1.74 14.73
C ASN A 280 6.81 -2.41 13.36
N TYR A 281 6.15 -3.55 13.13
CA TYR A 281 6.03 -4.15 11.80
C TYR A 281 5.26 -3.24 10.84
N SER A 282 4.15 -2.66 11.26
CA SER A 282 3.40 -1.68 10.48
C SER A 282 4.22 -0.43 10.17
N ILE A 283 4.95 0.09 11.17
CA ILE A 283 5.88 1.22 11.01
C ILE A 283 6.99 0.87 10.00
N TYR A 284 7.53 -0.35 10.05
CA TYR A 284 8.49 -0.82 9.04
C TYR A 284 7.93 -0.70 7.62
N HIS A 285 6.71 -1.19 7.38
CA HIS A 285 6.09 -1.13 6.05
C HIS A 285 5.85 0.32 5.58
N LEU A 286 5.42 1.22 6.46
CA LEU A 286 5.31 2.65 6.12
C LEU A 286 6.65 3.23 5.68
N ASN A 287 7.75 2.82 6.30
CA ASN A 287 9.09 3.23 5.92
C ASN A 287 9.58 2.61 4.60
N CYS A 288 9.15 1.38 4.28
CA CYS A 288 9.45 0.74 2.99
C CYS A 288 8.82 1.48 1.79
N ILE A 289 7.71 2.20 2.00
CA ILE A 289 6.96 2.86 0.93
C ILE A 289 7.12 4.39 0.95
N ALA A 290 7.84 4.94 1.93
CA ALA A 290 8.04 6.36 2.09
C ALA A 290 8.84 6.96 0.90
N PRO A 291 8.30 7.94 0.16
CA PRO A 291 8.92 8.46 -1.06
C PRO A 291 10.07 9.45 -0.76
N ARG A 292 11.10 9.00 -0.02
CA ARG A 292 12.24 9.82 0.41
C ARG A 292 13.08 10.40 -0.73
N HIS A 293 13.02 9.74 -1.89
CA HIS A 293 13.82 10.07 -3.06
C HIS A 293 13.06 10.86 -4.12
N SER A 294 11.84 11.27 -3.83
CA SER A 294 10.99 12.01 -4.74
C SER A 294 10.36 13.22 -4.05
N GLU A 295 10.10 14.26 -4.81
CA GLU A 295 9.32 15.43 -4.36
C GLU A 295 7.90 15.47 -4.96
N SER A 296 7.56 14.50 -5.83
CA SER A 296 6.30 14.48 -6.59
C SER A 296 5.54 13.14 -6.50
N MET A 297 6.01 12.21 -5.67
CA MET A 297 5.35 10.92 -5.45
C MET A 297 4.50 10.95 -4.19
N SER A 298 3.51 10.06 -4.14
CA SER A 298 2.74 9.77 -2.94
C SER A 298 2.73 8.27 -2.65
N VAL A 299 2.05 7.87 -1.59
CA VAL A 299 1.94 6.49 -1.16
C VAL A 299 0.66 5.88 -1.73
N ALA A 300 0.79 4.81 -2.48
CA ALA A 300 -0.35 4.04 -2.97
C ALA A 300 -1.02 3.26 -1.82
N ALA A 301 -2.31 2.97 -1.93
CA ALA A 301 -3.09 2.23 -0.92
C ALA A 301 -2.50 0.85 -0.58
N ARG A 302 -1.86 0.18 -1.55
CA ARG A 302 -1.13 -1.08 -1.38
C ARG A 302 0.38 -0.91 -1.29
N GLY A 303 0.86 0.32 -1.09
CA GLY A 303 2.28 0.62 -1.13
C GLY A 303 2.94 0.12 -2.41
N LEU A 304 4.00 -0.66 -2.27
CA LEU A 304 4.80 -1.22 -3.38
C LEU A 304 4.76 -2.75 -3.41
N SER A 305 3.70 -3.38 -2.87
CA SER A 305 3.59 -4.83 -2.79
C SER A 305 3.11 -5.51 -4.08
N GLY A 306 2.75 -4.75 -5.10
CA GLY A 306 2.28 -5.24 -6.39
C GLY A 306 1.33 -4.27 -7.09
N GLN A 307 0.63 -4.77 -8.11
CA GLN A 307 -0.20 -3.98 -9.02
C GLN A 307 -1.67 -3.88 -8.60
N VAL A 308 -2.08 -4.55 -7.52
CA VAL A 308 -3.45 -4.48 -6.98
C VAL A 308 -3.78 -3.04 -6.61
N TYR A 309 -5.02 -2.60 -6.87
CA TYR A 309 -5.43 -1.19 -6.84
C TYR A 309 -4.61 -0.30 -7.76
N LYS A 310 -3.97 -0.88 -8.78
CA LYS A 310 -3.29 -0.15 -9.87
C LYS A 310 -2.20 0.81 -9.37
N GLY A 311 -1.65 0.56 -8.16
CA GLY A 311 -0.70 1.49 -7.52
C GLY A 311 -1.26 2.88 -7.27
N ALA A 312 -2.58 3.03 -7.22
CA ALA A 312 -3.22 4.34 -7.09
C ALA A 312 -3.15 4.87 -5.65
N VAL A 313 -3.09 6.19 -5.56
CA VAL A 313 -3.15 6.95 -4.32
C VAL A 313 -4.61 7.26 -4.00
N PHE A 314 -5.07 6.78 -2.84
CA PHE A 314 -6.41 7.00 -2.32
C PHE A 314 -6.38 8.08 -1.22
N TRP A 315 -7.53 8.34 -0.60
CA TRP A 315 -7.65 9.22 0.56
C TRP A 315 -6.96 8.67 1.82
N ASP A 316 -6.56 7.42 1.78
CA ASP A 316 -5.79 6.70 2.81
C ASP A 316 -4.54 7.47 3.20
N THR A 317 -3.85 8.02 2.22
CA THR A 317 -2.64 8.81 2.43
C THR A 317 -2.93 10.03 3.28
N GLU A 318 -3.98 10.79 2.97
CA GLU A 318 -4.34 12.05 3.64
C GLU A 318 -4.91 11.82 5.04
N MET A 319 -5.78 10.80 5.18
CA MET A 319 -6.59 10.63 6.37
C MET A 319 -5.98 9.63 7.37
N PHE A 320 -5.11 8.73 6.92
CA PHE A 320 -4.62 7.63 7.73
C PHE A 320 -3.09 7.57 7.82
N MET A 321 -2.33 7.85 6.76
CA MET A 321 -0.88 7.67 6.76
C MET A 321 -0.09 8.96 7.02
N LEU A 322 -0.64 10.12 6.68
CA LEU A 322 0.03 11.42 6.77
C LEU A 322 0.57 11.72 8.18
N ASP A 323 -0.20 11.36 9.22
CA ASP A 323 0.14 11.67 10.62
C ASP A 323 1.50 11.09 11.02
N TYR A 324 1.78 9.88 10.58
CA TYR A 324 3.08 9.28 10.86
C TYR A 324 4.22 10.16 10.36
N TYR A 325 4.18 10.50 9.11
CA TYR A 325 5.24 11.29 8.51
C TYR A 325 5.28 12.72 9.07
N LEU A 326 4.13 13.29 9.44
CA LEU A 326 4.10 14.60 10.11
C LEU A 326 4.92 14.63 11.41
N TYR A 327 4.90 13.56 12.18
CA TYR A 327 5.56 13.50 13.48
C TYR A 327 6.95 12.85 13.44
N THR A 328 7.28 12.07 12.40
CA THR A 328 8.57 11.37 12.29
C THR A 328 9.49 11.99 11.23
N GLU A 329 8.95 12.29 10.04
CA GLU A 329 9.69 12.84 8.90
C GLU A 329 8.85 13.89 8.13
N PRO A 330 8.70 15.14 8.64
CA PRO A 330 7.83 16.17 8.03
C PRO A 330 8.13 16.48 6.57
N LYS A 331 9.34 16.21 6.09
CA LYS A 331 9.70 16.36 4.66
C LYS A 331 8.93 15.39 3.78
N ILE A 332 8.69 14.15 4.24
CA ILE A 332 7.84 13.19 3.52
C ILE A 332 6.39 13.69 3.51
N ALA A 333 5.87 14.13 4.67
CA ALA A 333 4.54 14.71 4.72
C ALA A 333 4.35 15.88 3.74
N GLN A 334 5.39 16.72 3.57
CA GLN A 334 5.41 17.77 2.56
C GLN A 334 5.28 17.20 1.14
N THR A 335 6.04 16.14 0.83
CA THR A 335 5.98 15.46 -0.48
C THR A 335 4.58 14.92 -0.77
N LEU A 336 3.92 14.31 0.22
CA LEU A 336 2.55 13.79 0.07
C LEU A 336 1.54 14.91 -0.23
N VAL A 337 1.66 16.05 0.45
CA VAL A 337 0.82 17.23 0.20
C VAL A 337 1.12 17.83 -1.18
N LYS A 338 2.38 17.93 -1.57
CA LYS A 338 2.80 18.43 -2.90
C LYS A 338 2.25 17.57 -4.03
N TYR A 339 2.22 16.24 -3.87
CA TYR A 339 1.58 15.36 -4.86
C TYR A 339 0.13 15.79 -5.18
N ARG A 340 -0.64 16.16 -4.16
CA ARG A 340 -2.03 16.65 -4.39
C ARG A 340 -2.06 18.03 -5.04
N ILE A 341 -1.10 18.89 -4.75
CA ILE A 341 -0.94 20.18 -5.45
C ILE A 341 -0.62 19.93 -6.93
N ASP A 342 0.33 19.05 -7.22
CA ASP A 342 0.78 18.74 -8.58
C ASP A 342 -0.32 18.03 -9.41
N THR A 343 -1.26 17.35 -8.75
CA THR A 343 -2.39 16.65 -9.41
C THR A 343 -3.66 17.50 -9.52
N LEU A 344 -3.63 18.76 -9.15
CA LEU A 344 -4.78 19.68 -9.19
C LEU A 344 -5.40 19.80 -10.59
N ASP A 345 -4.59 19.85 -11.66
CA ASP A 345 -5.12 19.96 -13.03
C ASP A 345 -5.91 18.72 -13.46
N GLY A 346 -5.50 17.53 -13.00
CA GLY A 346 -6.28 16.30 -13.17
C GLY A 346 -7.64 16.37 -12.49
N ALA A 347 -7.66 16.87 -11.25
CA ALA A 347 -8.90 17.06 -10.49
C ALA A 347 -9.84 18.09 -11.13
N LYS A 348 -9.32 19.18 -11.70
CA LYS A 348 -10.11 20.17 -12.46
C LYS A 348 -10.70 19.57 -13.74
N LYS A 349 -9.92 18.78 -14.48
CA LYS A 349 -10.41 18.05 -15.66
C LYS A 349 -11.54 17.11 -15.30
N LYS A 350 -11.40 16.37 -14.19
CA LYS A 350 -12.45 15.46 -13.70
C LYS A 350 -13.71 16.25 -13.34
N ALA A 351 -13.61 17.32 -12.56
CA ALA A 351 -14.76 18.16 -12.21
C ALA A 351 -15.51 18.63 -13.48
N ALA A 352 -14.78 19.18 -14.45
CA ALA A 352 -15.34 19.64 -15.71
C ALA A 352 -16.04 18.53 -16.52
N ALA A 353 -15.48 17.31 -16.54
CA ALA A 353 -16.08 16.15 -17.21
C ALA A 353 -17.44 15.74 -16.61
N TYR A 354 -17.64 16.01 -15.31
CA TYR A 354 -18.91 15.80 -14.60
C TYR A 354 -19.83 17.02 -14.61
N GLY A 355 -19.41 18.14 -15.23
CA GLY A 355 -20.18 19.39 -15.25
C GLY A 355 -20.12 20.19 -13.95
N TRP A 356 -19.11 19.92 -13.10
CA TRP A 356 -18.86 20.63 -11.85
C TRP A 356 -17.78 21.71 -12.03
N ASP A 357 -17.83 22.73 -11.20
CA ASP A 357 -16.75 23.72 -11.08
C ASP A 357 -15.63 23.20 -10.18
N GLY A 358 -14.43 23.81 -10.27
CA GLY A 358 -13.35 23.60 -9.34
C GLY A 358 -12.61 22.28 -9.51
N ALA A 359 -12.28 21.60 -8.40
CA ALA A 359 -11.44 20.40 -8.40
C ALA A 359 -12.12 19.20 -7.71
N PHE A 360 -12.42 18.17 -8.48
CA PHE A 360 -12.88 16.86 -8.02
C PHE A 360 -11.73 15.87 -8.09
N TYR A 361 -11.05 15.64 -6.99
CA TYR A 361 -9.92 14.71 -6.93
C TYR A 361 -10.35 13.27 -7.21
N ALA A 362 -9.47 12.54 -7.89
CA ALA A 362 -9.68 11.15 -8.26
C ALA A 362 -9.82 10.25 -7.02
N TRP A 363 -10.69 9.25 -7.11
CA TRP A 363 -10.77 8.16 -6.12
C TRP A 363 -9.50 7.32 -6.15
N GLU A 364 -9.10 6.85 -7.34
CA GLU A 364 -7.84 6.13 -7.62
C GLU A 364 -6.89 7.06 -8.38
N SER A 365 -6.14 7.91 -7.65
CA SER A 365 -5.24 8.89 -8.27
C SER A 365 -3.94 8.27 -8.72
N GLN A 366 -3.56 8.51 -9.96
CA GLN A 366 -2.24 8.21 -10.50
C GLN A 366 -1.53 9.48 -10.97
N GLU A 367 -0.36 9.33 -11.60
CA GLU A 367 0.46 10.42 -12.12
C GLU A 367 -0.37 11.47 -12.89
N GLY A 368 -0.10 12.74 -12.63
CA GLY A 368 -0.82 13.87 -13.24
C GLY A 368 -2.29 13.99 -12.82
N GLY A 369 -2.71 13.25 -11.78
CA GLY A 369 -4.10 13.25 -11.31
C GLY A 369 -5.06 12.45 -12.20
N TYR A 370 -4.52 11.52 -12.99
CA TYR A 370 -5.35 10.58 -13.75
C TYR A 370 -6.21 9.75 -12.79
N ASP A 371 -7.50 9.63 -13.08
CA ASP A 371 -8.42 8.78 -12.32
C ASP A 371 -8.47 7.38 -12.90
N ALA A 372 -7.74 6.47 -12.27
CA ALA A 372 -7.66 5.06 -12.66
C ALA A 372 -8.88 4.24 -12.22
N CYS A 373 -9.82 4.84 -11.49
CA CYS A 373 -10.99 4.13 -10.99
C CYS A 373 -11.87 3.63 -12.14
N SER A 374 -12.14 2.34 -12.13
CA SER A 374 -13.07 1.72 -13.08
C SER A 374 -14.52 2.10 -12.77
N ASP A 375 -15.36 2.11 -13.79
CA ASP A 375 -16.82 2.16 -13.61
C ASP A 375 -17.38 0.84 -13.07
N TYR A 376 -16.58 -0.22 -13.09
CA TYR A 376 -16.95 -1.59 -12.73
C TYR A 376 -15.88 -2.19 -11.80
N ASN A 377 -15.97 -1.88 -10.50
CA ASN A 377 -14.97 -2.34 -9.52
C ASN A 377 -15.32 -3.70 -8.87
N VAL A 378 -16.50 -4.22 -9.14
CA VAL A 378 -17.00 -5.47 -8.58
C VAL A 378 -17.41 -6.40 -9.71
N VAL A 379 -17.20 -7.70 -9.53
CA VAL A 379 -17.68 -8.75 -10.44
C VAL A 379 -18.75 -9.56 -9.72
N ASP A 380 -19.91 -9.69 -10.34
CA ASP A 380 -20.98 -10.55 -9.86
C ASP A 380 -20.52 -12.01 -9.78
N VAL A 381 -20.61 -12.60 -8.59
CA VAL A 381 -20.07 -13.94 -8.33
C VAL A 381 -20.81 -15.07 -9.06
N PHE A 382 -22.06 -14.85 -9.47
CA PHE A 382 -22.89 -15.84 -10.15
C PHE A 382 -22.74 -15.74 -11.67
N THR A 383 -22.90 -14.54 -12.21
CA THR A 383 -22.89 -14.30 -13.66
C THR A 383 -21.48 -14.04 -14.23
N LYS A 384 -20.50 -13.77 -13.38
CA LYS A 384 -19.15 -13.36 -13.73
C LYS A 384 -19.10 -12.06 -14.56
N ARG A 385 -20.15 -11.26 -14.51
CA ARG A 385 -20.21 -9.96 -15.20
C ARG A 385 -19.76 -8.83 -14.31
N PRO A 386 -19.07 -7.81 -14.86
CA PRO A 386 -18.76 -6.60 -14.14
C PRO A 386 -20.04 -5.89 -13.65
N MET A 387 -20.05 -5.46 -12.40
CA MET A 387 -21.13 -4.67 -11.80
C MET A 387 -20.74 -3.20 -11.77
N ARG A 388 -21.67 -2.32 -12.20
CA ARG A 388 -21.48 -0.87 -12.10
C ARG A 388 -21.40 -0.48 -10.62
N THR A 389 -20.35 0.24 -10.27
CA THR A 389 -20.18 0.90 -8.98
C THR A 389 -20.08 2.41 -9.19
N PHE A 390 -20.30 3.20 -8.14
CA PHE A 390 -20.32 4.66 -8.25
C PHE A 390 -19.17 5.31 -7.46
N PHE A 391 -18.14 4.56 -7.09
CA PHE A 391 -17.01 5.08 -6.31
C PHE A 391 -16.31 6.24 -7.03
N LYS A 392 -16.00 6.08 -8.32
CA LYS A 392 -15.43 7.12 -9.16
C LYS A 392 -16.25 8.41 -9.19
N ASP A 393 -17.59 8.26 -9.24
CA ASP A 393 -18.51 9.36 -9.53
C ASP A 393 -18.97 10.09 -8.26
N LYS A 394 -19.08 9.38 -7.13
CA LYS A 394 -19.86 9.84 -5.97
C LYS A 394 -19.06 9.94 -4.67
N GLN A 395 -17.82 9.48 -4.63
CA GLN A 395 -16.95 9.68 -3.46
C GLN A 395 -16.33 11.08 -3.49
N VAL A 396 -17.16 12.09 -3.31
CA VAL A 396 -16.76 13.50 -3.40
C VAL A 396 -15.92 13.96 -2.22
N HIS A 397 -15.94 13.23 -1.11
CA HIS A 397 -15.18 13.53 0.10
C HIS A 397 -13.66 13.48 -0.08
N ILE A 398 -13.16 12.89 -1.17
CA ILE A 398 -11.72 12.87 -1.50
C ILE A 398 -11.14 14.28 -1.62
N SER A 399 -11.88 15.21 -2.28
CA SER A 399 -11.45 16.60 -2.38
C SER A 399 -11.32 17.29 -1.02
N ALA A 400 -12.14 16.90 -0.05
CA ALA A 400 -12.03 17.41 1.32
C ALA A 400 -10.86 16.79 2.08
N ALA A 401 -10.56 15.51 1.87
CA ALA A 401 -9.38 14.86 2.45
C ALA A 401 -8.09 15.58 2.04
N VAL A 402 -7.97 16.01 0.78
CA VAL A 402 -6.83 16.79 0.29
C VAL A 402 -6.69 18.12 1.05
N VAL A 403 -7.79 18.85 1.22
CA VAL A 403 -7.78 20.12 2.00
C VAL A 403 -7.47 19.87 3.47
N TYR A 404 -7.98 18.78 4.04
CA TYR A 404 -7.71 18.39 5.42
C TYR A 404 -6.21 18.12 5.64
N ALA A 405 -5.57 17.39 4.74
CA ALA A 405 -4.15 17.11 4.78
C ALA A 405 -3.30 18.39 4.68
N LEU A 406 -3.66 19.29 3.77
CA LEU A 406 -2.99 20.58 3.59
C LEU A 406 -3.10 21.46 4.85
N ASP A 407 -4.31 21.64 5.42
CA ASP A 407 -4.50 22.39 6.68
C ASP A 407 -3.73 21.74 7.83
N LYS A 408 -3.78 20.41 7.93
CA LYS A 408 -3.11 19.68 9.00
C LYS A 408 -1.59 19.82 8.91
N TYR A 409 -1.02 19.71 7.72
CA TYR A 409 0.41 19.93 7.49
C TYR A 409 0.83 21.34 7.96
N VAL A 410 0.16 22.37 7.45
CA VAL A 410 0.47 23.77 7.81
C VAL A 410 0.31 24.00 9.32
N ARG A 411 -0.74 23.46 9.93
CA ARG A 411 -1.04 23.65 11.35
C ARG A 411 -0.03 22.94 12.26
N ILE A 412 0.44 21.75 11.90
CA ILE A 412 1.35 20.96 12.73
C ILE A 412 2.80 21.42 12.56
N THR A 413 3.23 21.65 11.31
CA THR A 413 4.63 22.02 11.02
C THR A 413 4.91 23.52 11.15
N GLY A 414 3.89 24.36 10.99
CA GLY A 414 4.05 25.81 10.84
C GLY A 414 4.61 26.24 9.48
N ASP A 415 4.91 25.30 8.58
CA ASP A 415 5.41 25.57 7.24
C ASP A 415 4.27 25.97 6.32
N THR A 416 4.29 27.21 5.86
CA THR A 416 3.30 27.79 4.92
C THR A 416 3.77 27.78 3.48
N SER A 417 4.98 27.33 3.17
CA SER A 417 5.53 27.35 1.80
C SER A 417 4.66 26.57 0.80
N VAL A 418 4.07 25.46 1.23
CA VAL A 418 3.16 24.65 0.41
C VAL A 418 1.92 25.42 -0.04
N LEU A 419 1.50 26.46 0.70
CA LEU A 419 0.38 27.32 0.30
C LEU A 419 0.75 28.15 -0.94
N ASP A 420 1.92 28.75 -0.93
CA ASP A 420 2.46 29.57 -2.04
C ASP A 420 2.82 28.70 -3.26
N GLU A 421 3.23 27.45 -3.05
CA GLU A 421 3.56 26.47 -4.08
C GLU A 421 2.33 25.84 -4.78
N GLY A 422 1.12 26.34 -4.50
CA GLY A 422 -0.13 25.91 -5.14
C GLY A 422 -1.26 25.53 -4.17
N GLY A 423 -0.98 25.47 -2.87
CA GLY A 423 -1.97 25.14 -1.85
C GLY A 423 -3.16 26.11 -1.81
N TYR A 424 -2.93 27.41 -2.08
CA TYR A 424 -4.02 28.39 -2.21
C TYR A 424 -4.95 28.06 -3.38
N ASP A 425 -4.43 27.52 -4.48
CA ASP A 425 -5.25 27.11 -5.62
C ASP A 425 -6.03 25.84 -5.30
N VAL A 426 -5.43 24.86 -4.61
CA VAL A 426 -6.13 23.67 -4.10
C VAL A 426 -7.31 24.07 -3.22
N LEU A 427 -7.10 24.95 -2.24
CA LEU A 427 -8.16 25.46 -1.36
C LEU A 427 -9.30 26.12 -2.15
N ARG A 428 -8.95 27.00 -3.10
CA ARG A 428 -9.92 27.72 -3.94
C ARG A 428 -10.72 26.75 -4.80
N GLU A 429 -10.06 25.85 -5.49
CA GLU A 429 -10.71 24.97 -6.45
C GLU A 429 -11.53 23.87 -5.76
N CYS A 430 -11.10 23.34 -4.60
CA CYS A 430 -11.93 22.45 -3.80
C CYS A 430 -13.18 23.17 -3.23
N ALA A 431 -13.05 24.41 -2.76
CA ALA A 431 -14.19 25.18 -2.30
C ALA A 431 -15.17 25.48 -3.44
N ARG A 432 -14.69 25.80 -4.65
CA ARG A 432 -15.54 25.96 -5.85
C ARG A 432 -16.25 24.67 -6.22
N PHE A 433 -15.58 23.53 -6.12
CA PHE A 433 -16.18 22.22 -6.37
C PHE A 433 -17.35 21.96 -5.41
N TYR A 434 -17.12 22.07 -4.09
CA TYR A 434 -18.21 21.86 -3.12
C TYR A 434 -19.33 22.87 -3.29
N ARG A 435 -19.02 24.14 -3.60
CA ARG A 435 -20.06 25.14 -3.90
C ARG A 435 -20.96 24.71 -5.06
N SER A 436 -20.40 24.10 -6.09
CA SER A 436 -21.18 23.63 -7.26
C SER A 436 -22.04 22.40 -6.95
N LEU A 437 -21.76 21.65 -5.87
CA LEU A 437 -22.57 20.52 -5.39
C LEU A 437 -23.74 20.96 -4.52
N LEU A 438 -23.73 22.18 -3.98
CA LEU A 438 -24.72 22.62 -3.00
C LEU A 438 -26.11 22.80 -3.61
N LEU A 439 -27.09 22.18 -2.98
CA LEU A 439 -28.51 22.32 -3.29
C LEU A 439 -29.18 23.13 -2.20
N LYS A 440 -29.85 24.24 -2.60
CA LYS A 440 -30.64 25.05 -1.68
C LYS A 440 -32.11 24.70 -1.79
N LYS A 441 -32.71 24.27 -0.69
CA LYS A 441 -34.17 24.10 -0.61
C LYS A 441 -34.90 25.45 -0.60
N VAL A 442 -36.09 25.47 -1.16
CA VAL A 442 -36.88 26.70 -1.28
C VAL A 442 -37.31 27.28 0.08
N ASP A 443 -37.54 26.40 1.03
CA ASP A 443 -38.08 26.69 2.38
C ASP A 443 -37.01 26.61 3.50
N SER A 444 -35.74 26.53 3.14
CA SER A 444 -34.63 26.44 4.07
C SER A 444 -33.48 27.38 3.70
N GLU A 445 -32.79 27.90 4.69
CA GLU A 445 -31.51 28.61 4.49
C GLU A 445 -30.30 27.66 4.42
N ALA A 446 -30.50 26.39 4.75
CA ALA A 446 -29.43 25.36 4.69
C ALA A 446 -29.18 24.90 3.25
N TYR A 447 -27.92 24.50 3.02
CA TYR A 447 -27.48 23.84 1.79
C TYR A 447 -27.30 22.35 2.05
N GLU A 448 -27.74 21.52 1.14
CA GLU A 448 -27.66 20.07 1.16
C GLU A 448 -26.73 19.55 0.07
N ILE A 449 -26.16 18.34 0.28
CA ILE A 449 -25.38 17.60 -0.72
C ILE A 449 -26.06 16.26 -0.95
N HIS A 450 -26.43 15.99 -2.18
CA HIS A 450 -27.19 14.81 -2.57
C HIS A 450 -26.40 13.88 -3.48
N ASP A 451 -26.83 12.61 -3.56
CA ASP A 451 -26.37 11.61 -4.50
C ASP A 451 -24.85 11.37 -4.38
N VAL A 452 -24.39 11.07 -3.18
CA VAL A 452 -22.99 10.82 -2.81
C VAL A 452 -22.79 9.44 -2.21
N ILE A 453 -21.53 9.04 -2.10
CA ILE A 453 -21.09 7.90 -1.30
C ILE A 453 -20.17 8.44 -0.22
N GLY A 454 -20.45 8.12 1.05
CA GLY A 454 -19.59 8.41 2.17
C GLY A 454 -18.44 7.39 2.30
N PRO A 455 -17.72 7.39 3.42
CA PRO A 455 -16.75 6.33 3.74
C PRO A 455 -17.36 4.93 3.73
N ASP A 456 -18.59 4.77 4.17
CA ASP A 456 -19.32 3.51 4.04
C ASP A 456 -19.73 3.25 2.59
N GLU A 457 -19.14 2.22 1.99
CA GLU A 457 -19.34 1.88 0.59
C GLU A 457 -20.53 0.92 0.34
N TYR A 458 -21.19 0.42 1.39
CA TYR A 458 -22.38 -0.42 1.20
C TYR A 458 -23.58 0.40 0.78
N HIS A 459 -23.66 1.67 1.20
CA HIS A 459 -24.75 2.57 0.89
C HIS A 459 -24.33 3.59 -0.17
N GLU A 460 -24.54 3.24 -1.42
CA GLU A 460 -24.26 4.13 -2.56
C GLU A 460 -25.40 5.11 -2.82
N ARG A 461 -25.07 6.31 -3.31
CA ARG A 461 -26.01 7.32 -3.84
C ARG A 461 -27.01 7.80 -2.79
N VAL A 462 -26.51 8.13 -1.60
CA VAL A 462 -27.29 8.66 -0.49
C VAL A 462 -27.30 10.20 -0.47
N ASN A 463 -28.25 10.77 0.28
CA ASN A 463 -28.36 12.22 0.46
C ASN A 463 -27.90 12.60 1.86
N ASN A 464 -27.24 13.75 1.96
CA ASN A 464 -26.82 14.34 3.23
C ASN A 464 -26.02 13.38 4.12
N ASN A 465 -25.03 12.66 3.51
CA ASN A 465 -24.11 11.87 4.30
C ASN A 465 -23.37 12.77 5.31
N ALA A 466 -23.44 12.42 6.58
CA ALA A 466 -22.92 13.22 7.70
C ALA A 466 -21.43 13.54 7.55
N TYR A 467 -20.62 12.51 7.23
CA TYR A 467 -19.18 12.69 6.99
C TYR A 467 -18.91 13.64 5.83
N THR A 468 -19.54 13.42 4.68
CA THR A 468 -19.35 14.25 3.47
C THR A 468 -19.72 15.70 3.72
N ASN A 469 -20.85 15.95 4.38
CA ASN A 469 -21.32 17.30 4.67
C ASN A 469 -20.42 18.02 5.70
N ALA A 470 -19.99 17.34 6.75
CA ALA A 470 -19.04 17.88 7.73
C ALA A 470 -17.68 18.21 7.09
N MET A 471 -17.20 17.37 6.20
CA MET A 471 -15.94 17.60 5.48
C MET A 471 -16.08 18.74 4.45
N ALA A 472 -17.23 18.91 3.80
CA ALA A 472 -17.51 20.08 2.95
C ALA A 472 -17.53 21.38 3.78
N GLN A 473 -18.14 21.36 4.97
CA GLN A 473 -18.08 22.49 5.91
C GLN A 473 -16.63 22.81 6.29
N PHE A 474 -15.81 21.78 6.57
CA PHE A 474 -14.39 21.95 6.86
C PHE A 474 -13.66 22.65 5.69
N VAL A 475 -13.90 22.24 4.44
CA VAL A 475 -13.30 22.88 3.26
C VAL A 475 -13.64 24.36 3.19
N PHE A 476 -14.90 24.74 3.42
CA PHE A 476 -15.29 26.15 3.41
C PHE A 476 -14.66 26.93 4.58
N ARG A 477 -14.54 26.37 5.77
CA ARG A 477 -13.83 26.99 6.89
C ARG A 477 -12.35 27.20 6.59
N ALA A 478 -11.70 26.19 5.99
CA ALA A 478 -10.31 26.30 5.56
C ALA A 478 -10.13 27.38 4.47
N ALA A 479 -11.01 27.40 3.47
CA ALA A 479 -10.99 28.45 2.44
C ALA A 479 -11.24 29.84 3.03
N ALA A 480 -12.16 30.00 3.98
CA ALA A 480 -12.39 31.27 4.68
C ALA A 480 -11.13 31.72 5.44
N LYS A 481 -10.45 30.79 6.12
CA LYS A 481 -9.22 31.04 6.92
C LYS A 481 -8.05 31.49 6.03
N TYR A 482 -7.76 30.75 4.98
CA TYR A 482 -6.54 30.95 4.18
C TYR A 482 -6.71 31.94 3.01
N LEU A 483 -7.93 32.06 2.45
CA LEU A 483 -8.21 32.95 1.32
C LEU A 483 -8.87 34.27 1.75
N ASN A 484 -9.10 34.49 3.04
CA ASN A 484 -9.81 35.65 3.59
C ASN A 484 -11.20 35.86 2.96
N GLY A 485 -11.85 34.75 2.57
CA GLY A 485 -13.12 34.76 1.84
C GLY A 485 -14.34 34.73 2.78
N ARG A 486 -14.98 35.89 3.05
CA ARG A 486 -16.18 35.96 3.88
C ARG A 486 -17.33 35.11 3.34
N GLU A 487 -17.43 34.99 2.00
CA GLU A 487 -18.45 34.14 1.37
C GLU A 487 -18.34 32.67 1.76
N TYR A 488 -17.11 32.14 1.96
CA TYR A 488 -16.88 30.75 2.38
C TYR A 488 -17.28 30.53 3.84
N ALA A 489 -17.06 31.54 4.70
CA ALA A 489 -17.53 31.48 6.09
C ALA A 489 -19.07 31.40 6.13
N ASP A 490 -19.76 32.22 5.33
CA ASP A 490 -21.21 32.21 5.24
C ASP A 490 -21.75 30.87 4.68
N LEU A 491 -21.06 30.24 3.75
CA LEU A 491 -21.40 28.89 3.23
C LEU A 491 -21.22 27.83 4.30
N ALA A 492 -20.09 27.86 5.02
CA ALA A 492 -19.80 26.89 6.08
C ALA A 492 -20.90 26.84 7.14
N GLU A 493 -21.44 28.00 7.56
CA GLU A 493 -22.51 28.08 8.57
C GLU A 493 -23.87 27.54 8.05
N LYS A 494 -24.04 27.40 6.73
CA LYS A 494 -25.29 26.98 6.12
C LYS A 494 -25.29 25.54 5.60
N ILE A 495 -24.19 24.80 5.72
CA ILE A 495 -24.16 23.37 5.35
C ILE A 495 -25.06 22.60 6.33
N TYR A 496 -25.99 21.83 5.78
CA TYR A 496 -26.78 20.90 6.57
C TYR A 496 -25.91 19.72 7.03
N ILE A 497 -25.84 19.52 8.34
CA ILE A 497 -25.23 18.35 8.95
C ILE A 497 -26.29 17.67 9.80
N PRO A 498 -26.55 16.36 9.63
CA PRO A 498 -27.48 15.63 10.47
C PRO A 498 -27.18 15.85 11.96
N GLN A 499 -28.18 16.25 12.73
CA GLN A 499 -28.02 16.50 14.15
C GLN A 499 -28.22 15.23 14.96
N ALA A 500 -27.55 15.16 16.11
CA ALA A 500 -27.76 14.06 17.05
C ALA A 500 -29.23 13.99 17.51
N ASN A 501 -29.80 12.80 17.50
CA ASN A 501 -31.13 12.54 18.02
C ASN A 501 -31.18 12.60 19.56
N GLN A 502 -32.31 12.24 20.18
CA GLN A 502 -32.49 12.28 21.64
C GLN A 502 -31.51 11.36 22.39
N ASP A 503 -31.03 10.30 21.74
CA ASP A 503 -30.04 9.35 22.28
C ASP A 503 -28.60 9.80 22.04
N GLY A 504 -28.40 10.97 21.39
CA GLY A 504 -27.07 11.49 21.05
C GLY A 504 -26.47 10.90 19.77
N VAL A 505 -27.23 10.12 19.00
CA VAL A 505 -26.76 9.43 17.79
C VAL A 505 -27.05 10.29 16.56
N ILE A 506 -26.04 10.46 15.72
CA ILE A 506 -26.10 11.19 14.44
C ILE A 506 -26.52 10.20 13.35
N GLU A 507 -27.53 10.58 12.55
CA GLU A 507 -27.94 9.80 11.38
C GLU A 507 -26.85 9.85 10.30
N GLN A 508 -26.47 8.69 9.75
CA GLN A 508 -25.37 8.61 8.77
C GLN A 508 -25.69 9.35 7.46
N PHE A 509 -26.94 9.23 7.00
CA PHE A 509 -27.51 9.91 5.83
C PHE A 509 -29.04 9.95 5.95
N ASP A 510 -29.70 10.74 5.14
CA ASP A 510 -31.16 10.88 5.17
C ASP A 510 -31.87 9.53 5.02
N GLY A 511 -32.61 9.13 6.04
CA GLY A 511 -33.38 7.88 6.06
C GLY A 511 -32.63 6.65 6.55
N TYR A 512 -31.39 6.76 7.01
CA TYR A 512 -30.63 5.62 7.55
C TYR A 512 -31.34 4.93 8.70
N PHE A 513 -31.93 5.66 9.64
CA PHE A 513 -32.67 5.06 10.76
C PHE A 513 -33.97 4.37 10.36
N ALA A 514 -34.47 4.57 9.14
CA ALA A 514 -35.63 3.86 8.60
C ALA A 514 -35.25 2.52 7.94
N LEU A 515 -33.97 2.25 7.74
CA LEU A 515 -33.47 0.96 7.24
C LEU A 515 -33.64 -0.12 8.28
N GLU A 516 -33.65 -1.38 7.83
CA GLU A 516 -33.74 -2.55 8.70
C GLU A 516 -32.57 -2.58 9.70
N ASP A 517 -32.89 -2.56 10.99
CA ASP A 517 -31.92 -2.72 12.08
C ASP A 517 -31.74 -4.22 12.38
N CYS A 518 -30.67 -4.80 11.89
CA CYS A 518 -30.34 -6.21 12.07
C CYS A 518 -28.84 -6.39 12.34
N SER A 519 -28.47 -7.58 12.83
CA SER A 519 -27.10 -7.91 13.13
C SER A 519 -26.29 -8.23 11.85
N ILE A 520 -24.96 -8.10 11.94
CA ILE A 520 -24.03 -8.48 10.87
C ILE A 520 -24.19 -9.97 10.51
N ASP A 521 -24.43 -10.83 11.49
CA ASP A 521 -24.61 -12.27 11.26
C ASP A 521 -25.91 -12.59 10.52
N GLU A 522 -26.99 -11.84 10.80
CA GLU A 522 -28.25 -11.96 10.04
C GLU A 522 -28.04 -11.52 8.58
N VAL A 523 -27.33 -10.43 8.32
CA VAL A 523 -27.00 -9.99 6.96
C VAL A 523 -26.10 -11.02 6.27
N ARG A 524 -25.08 -11.53 6.96
CA ARG A 524 -24.19 -12.57 6.44
C ARG A 524 -24.95 -13.85 6.09
N GLY A 525 -25.96 -14.21 6.88
CA GLY A 525 -26.82 -15.36 6.62
C GLY A 525 -27.67 -15.26 5.35
N ARG A 526 -27.78 -14.05 4.74
CA ARG A 526 -28.49 -13.81 3.47
C ARG A 526 -27.62 -14.07 2.24
N LEU A 527 -26.31 -14.18 2.39
CA LEU A 527 -25.41 -14.46 1.28
C LEU A 527 -25.69 -15.84 0.69
N LEU A 528 -25.80 -15.91 -0.63
CA LEU A 528 -25.87 -17.14 -1.39
C LEU A 528 -24.48 -17.67 -1.76
N ASP A 529 -23.50 -16.78 -1.86
CA ASP A 529 -22.08 -17.10 -2.00
C ASP A 529 -21.28 -16.20 -1.02
N PRO A 530 -20.32 -16.77 -0.25
CA PRO A 530 -19.51 -15.99 0.69
C PRO A 530 -18.73 -14.83 0.06
N LYS A 531 -18.53 -14.84 -1.26
CA LYS A 531 -17.81 -13.81 -2.02
C LYS A 531 -18.73 -12.74 -2.63
N GLU A 532 -20.04 -12.77 -2.34
CA GLU A 532 -20.93 -11.70 -2.81
C GLU A 532 -20.49 -10.34 -2.24
N TYR A 533 -20.60 -9.31 -3.06
CA TYR A 533 -20.48 -7.94 -2.59
C TYR A 533 -21.74 -7.53 -1.81
N TRP A 534 -21.56 -7.03 -0.60
CA TRP A 534 -22.68 -6.71 0.30
C TRP A 534 -23.37 -5.39 -0.01
N GLY A 535 -22.69 -4.48 -0.73
CA GLY A 535 -23.14 -3.13 -1.05
C GLY A 535 -23.74 -3.00 -2.44
N GLY A 536 -23.96 -1.74 -2.85
CA GLY A 536 -24.55 -1.38 -4.13
C GLY A 536 -26.06 -1.64 -4.17
N ALA A 537 -26.66 -1.56 -5.36
CA ALA A 537 -28.11 -1.57 -5.54
C ALA A 537 -28.80 -2.89 -5.09
N TYR A 538 -28.07 -3.99 -5.07
CA TYR A 538 -28.62 -5.33 -4.84
C TYR A 538 -27.89 -6.09 -3.71
N GLY A 539 -26.97 -5.45 -3.03
CA GLY A 539 -26.22 -6.07 -1.94
C GLY A 539 -27.08 -6.33 -0.71
N VAL A 540 -26.73 -7.39 0.03
CA VAL A 540 -27.49 -7.81 1.23
C VAL A 540 -27.51 -6.78 2.35
N ALA A 541 -26.54 -5.87 2.40
CA ALA A 541 -26.46 -4.80 3.38
C ALA A 541 -27.16 -3.50 2.95
N SER A 542 -27.41 -3.29 1.65
CA SER A 542 -27.84 -1.99 1.10
C SER A 542 -29.16 -1.43 1.65
N HIS A 543 -30.00 -2.28 2.24
CA HIS A 543 -31.28 -1.90 2.84
C HIS A 543 -31.32 -2.11 4.35
N THR A 544 -30.16 -2.25 4.97
CA THR A 544 -29.99 -2.46 6.41
C THR A 544 -29.13 -1.36 7.02
N GLN A 545 -29.07 -1.28 8.34
CA GLN A 545 -28.16 -0.38 9.05
C GLN A 545 -26.73 -0.94 9.19
N VAL A 546 -26.42 -2.10 8.56
CA VAL A 546 -25.08 -2.66 8.56
C VAL A 546 -24.20 -1.91 7.54
N ILE A 547 -23.08 -1.40 8.01
CA ILE A 547 -22.11 -0.61 7.22
C ILE A 547 -20.79 -1.38 7.05
N LYS A 548 -20.08 -1.12 5.95
CA LYS A 548 -18.79 -1.74 5.65
C LYS A 548 -17.70 -1.31 6.63
N GLN A 549 -17.63 -0.02 6.89
CA GLN A 549 -16.54 0.62 7.63
C GLN A 549 -17.00 1.91 8.32
N ALA A 550 -16.13 2.47 9.17
CA ALA A 550 -16.39 3.70 9.90
C ALA A 550 -16.80 4.86 8.96
N ASP A 551 -17.94 5.49 9.21
CA ASP A 551 -18.44 6.68 8.52
C ASP A 551 -18.67 7.82 9.52
N VAL A 552 -19.78 7.82 10.26
CA VAL A 552 -20.00 8.80 11.35
C VAL A 552 -18.89 8.74 12.40
N VAL A 553 -18.41 7.55 12.73
CA VAL A 553 -17.29 7.37 13.66
C VAL A 553 -16.00 8.00 13.12
N ALA A 554 -15.74 7.88 11.81
CA ALA A 554 -14.61 8.55 11.18
C ALA A 554 -14.76 10.08 11.21
N MET A 555 -15.95 10.62 10.96
CA MET A 555 -16.24 12.06 11.10
C MET A 555 -15.89 12.56 12.51
N LEU A 556 -16.37 11.86 13.53
CA LEU A 556 -16.14 12.23 14.94
C LEU A 556 -14.67 12.09 15.36
N ALA A 557 -13.95 11.13 14.79
CA ALA A 557 -12.53 10.94 15.04
C ALA A 557 -11.67 12.04 14.39
N MET A 558 -12.01 12.45 13.17
CA MET A 558 -11.26 13.46 12.39
C MET A 558 -11.58 14.90 12.82
N LEU A 559 -12.81 15.16 13.29
CA LEU A 559 -13.28 16.47 13.73
C LEU A 559 -13.65 16.47 15.23
N PRO A 560 -12.77 15.99 16.13
CA PRO A 560 -13.14 15.67 17.52
C PRO A 560 -13.58 16.89 18.35
N ASN A 561 -13.15 18.08 17.98
CA ASN A 561 -13.48 19.33 18.69
C ASN A 561 -14.86 19.90 18.32
N GLU A 562 -15.47 19.38 17.26
CA GLU A 562 -16.81 19.81 16.80
C GLU A 562 -17.94 19.14 17.62
N PHE A 563 -17.66 18.06 18.34
CA PHE A 563 -18.65 17.22 18.98
C PHE A 563 -18.35 16.96 20.46
N SER A 564 -19.41 16.86 21.26
CA SER A 564 -19.28 16.54 22.69
C SER A 564 -18.83 15.08 22.89
N ASP A 565 -18.16 14.81 24.02
CA ASP A 565 -17.78 13.44 24.38
C ASP A 565 -18.99 12.52 24.59
N ALA A 566 -20.12 13.05 25.00
CA ALA A 566 -21.38 12.32 25.11
C ALA A 566 -21.86 11.84 23.71
N THR A 567 -21.82 12.75 22.72
CA THR A 567 -22.15 12.41 21.32
C THR A 567 -21.19 11.36 20.77
N LYS A 568 -19.88 11.51 20.98
CA LYS A 568 -18.87 10.54 20.53
C LYS A 568 -19.15 9.14 21.11
N ARG A 569 -19.37 9.03 22.42
CA ARG A 569 -19.68 7.74 23.08
C ARG A 569 -20.99 7.14 22.60
N ALA A 570 -22.03 7.94 22.39
CA ALA A 570 -23.31 7.44 21.90
C ALA A 570 -23.16 6.84 20.49
N ASN A 571 -22.43 7.50 19.60
CA ASN A 571 -22.19 7.02 18.24
C ASN A 571 -21.26 5.79 18.19
N LEU A 572 -20.20 5.72 19.00
CA LEU A 572 -19.39 4.50 19.14
C LEU A 572 -20.26 3.30 19.49
N LYS A 573 -21.07 3.45 20.55
CA LYS A 573 -21.97 2.36 21.02
C LYS A 573 -23.01 1.96 19.98
N TYR A 574 -23.50 2.91 19.18
CA TYR A 574 -24.53 2.65 18.17
C TYR A 574 -23.96 1.98 16.92
N TYR A 575 -22.86 2.53 16.36
CA TYR A 575 -22.33 2.09 15.07
C TYR A 575 -21.45 0.84 15.17
N GLU A 576 -20.76 0.60 16.30
CA GLU A 576 -19.86 -0.54 16.41
C GLU A 576 -20.55 -1.88 16.10
N PRO A 577 -21.69 -2.25 16.73
CA PRO A 577 -22.32 -3.55 16.45
C PRO A 577 -22.94 -3.64 15.04
N ARG A 578 -22.97 -2.54 14.30
CA ARG A 578 -23.49 -2.45 12.92
C ARG A 578 -22.37 -2.32 11.88
N THR A 579 -21.12 -2.25 12.31
CA THR A 579 -19.96 -2.11 11.40
C THR A 579 -19.32 -3.46 11.16
N GLU A 580 -19.34 -3.91 9.92
CA GLU A 580 -18.76 -5.20 9.50
C GLU A 580 -17.23 -5.21 9.64
N HIS A 581 -16.59 -4.03 9.62
CA HIS A 581 -15.14 -3.85 9.60
C HIS A 581 -14.49 -4.61 8.43
N GLY A 582 -15.11 -4.60 7.28
CA GLY A 582 -14.63 -5.23 6.05
C GLY A 582 -13.52 -4.47 5.33
N SER A 583 -12.92 -3.50 6.00
CA SER A 583 -11.81 -2.69 5.51
C SER A 583 -10.82 -2.41 6.63
N SER A 584 -9.53 -2.37 6.32
CA SER A 584 -8.46 -1.99 7.24
C SER A 584 -8.60 -0.56 7.78
N LEU A 585 -9.31 0.32 7.06
CA LEU A 585 -9.54 1.71 7.44
C LEU A 585 -10.55 1.89 8.59
N SER A 586 -11.24 0.84 9.00
CA SER A 586 -12.33 0.93 9.97
C SER A 586 -11.87 0.86 11.42
N ALA A 587 -11.15 -0.18 11.80
CA ALA A 587 -10.79 -0.47 13.19
C ALA A 587 -10.00 0.68 13.84
N CYS A 588 -9.06 1.30 13.12
CA CYS A 588 -8.26 2.43 13.61
C CYS A 588 -9.13 3.63 14.03
N MET A 589 -10.23 3.92 13.30
CA MET A 589 -11.12 5.02 13.64
C MET A 589 -11.91 4.76 14.92
N TYR A 590 -12.34 3.52 15.15
CA TYR A 590 -13.00 3.11 16.39
C TYR A 590 -12.05 3.22 17.58
N SER A 591 -10.82 2.74 17.44
CA SER A 591 -9.80 2.85 18.48
C SER A 591 -9.46 4.31 18.77
N LEU A 592 -9.18 5.11 17.74
CA LEU A 592 -8.84 6.52 17.87
C LEU A 592 -9.94 7.31 18.61
N LEU A 593 -11.21 7.13 18.20
CA LEU A 593 -12.33 7.81 18.82
C LEU A 593 -12.54 7.36 20.27
N SER A 594 -12.37 6.07 20.54
CA SER A 594 -12.47 5.52 21.91
C SER A 594 -11.40 6.08 22.83
N CYS A 595 -10.15 6.16 22.38
CA CYS A 595 -9.07 6.81 23.12
C CYS A 595 -9.39 8.28 23.42
N LYS A 596 -9.96 9.02 22.45
CA LYS A 596 -10.36 10.43 22.63
C LYS A 596 -11.50 10.60 23.65
N THR A 597 -12.30 9.58 23.89
CA THR A 597 -13.36 9.59 24.91
C THR A 597 -12.93 8.98 26.25
N GLY A 598 -11.67 8.52 26.36
CA GLY A 598 -11.08 7.96 27.56
C GLY A 598 -11.42 6.50 27.83
N ASP A 599 -11.89 5.75 26.81
CA ASP A 599 -12.24 4.34 26.91
C ASP A 599 -11.14 3.45 26.28
N ALA A 600 -10.05 3.25 27.03
CA ALA A 600 -8.90 2.47 26.56
C ALA A 600 -9.22 0.97 26.46
N GLU A 601 -10.13 0.43 27.30
CA GLU A 601 -10.49 -0.98 27.24
C GLU A 601 -11.25 -1.30 25.95
N PHE A 602 -12.15 -0.44 25.54
CA PHE A 602 -12.86 -0.56 24.27
C PHE A 602 -11.93 -0.30 23.07
N ALA A 603 -10.96 0.63 23.17
CA ALA A 603 -10.02 0.97 22.11
C ALA A 603 -9.06 -0.17 21.75
N TYR A 604 -8.58 -0.92 22.73
CA TYR A 604 -7.44 -1.83 22.59
C TYR A 604 -7.67 -2.98 21.60
N PRO A 605 -8.82 -3.69 21.58
CA PRO A 605 -9.08 -4.72 20.56
C PRO A 605 -9.06 -4.19 19.12
N PHE A 606 -9.54 -2.97 18.90
CA PHE A 606 -9.50 -2.32 17.58
C PHE A 606 -8.09 -1.88 17.20
N PHE A 607 -7.29 -1.48 18.18
CA PHE A 607 -5.86 -1.23 17.99
C PHE A 607 -5.14 -2.49 17.50
N LEU A 608 -5.29 -3.61 18.19
CA LEU A 608 -4.68 -4.87 17.78
C LEU A 608 -5.16 -5.30 16.39
N LYS A 609 -6.47 -5.25 16.13
CA LYS A 609 -7.03 -5.57 14.81
C LYS A 609 -6.40 -4.73 13.69
N SER A 610 -6.07 -3.48 13.97
CA SER A 610 -5.43 -2.56 13.05
C SER A 610 -3.93 -2.88 12.87
N ALA A 611 -3.21 -3.02 13.99
CA ALA A 611 -1.77 -3.25 13.98
C ALA A 611 -1.37 -4.61 13.38
N GLU A 612 -2.23 -5.63 13.53
CA GLU A 612 -1.99 -7.00 13.08
C GLU A 612 -2.50 -7.29 11.67
N ALA A 613 -3.09 -6.32 10.97
CA ALA A 613 -3.82 -6.55 9.72
C ALA A 613 -3.02 -7.31 8.65
N ASP A 614 -1.71 -7.09 8.55
CA ASP A 614 -0.84 -7.72 7.56
C ASP A 614 -0.02 -8.91 8.10
N LEU A 615 -0.13 -9.20 9.40
CA LEU A 615 0.57 -10.33 10.02
C LEU A 615 -0.18 -11.65 9.87
N HIS A 616 -1.49 -11.60 9.59
CA HIS A 616 -2.33 -12.78 9.50
C HIS A 616 -2.88 -12.96 8.09
N ALA A 617 -2.78 -14.18 7.55
CA ALA A 617 -3.42 -14.55 6.30
C ALA A 617 -4.94 -14.66 6.50
N GLY A 618 -5.72 -14.26 5.51
CA GLY A 618 -7.14 -14.58 5.45
C GLY A 618 -8.09 -13.50 5.94
N GLY A 619 -7.72 -12.22 5.85
CA GLY A 619 -8.66 -11.10 6.00
C GLY A 619 -9.77 -11.14 4.95
N LYS A 620 -10.91 -10.52 5.23
CA LYS A 620 -12.05 -10.46 4.30
C LYS A 620 -11.85 -9.43 3.18
N GLU A 621 -10.93 -8.54 3.36
CA GLU A 621 -10.62 -7.40 2.51
C GLU A 621 -10.30 -7.81 1.07
N TRP A 622 -9.87 -9.06 0.90
CA TRP A 622 -9.57 -9.64 -0.41
C TRP A 622 -10.65 -10.58 -0.94
N ALA A 623 -11.74 -10.78 -0.22
CA ALA A 623 -12.83 -11.65 -0.67
C ALA A 623 -13.50 -11.16 -1.98
N GLY A 624 -13.43 -9.87 -2.28
CA GLY A 624 -13.82 -9.29 -3.56
C GLY A 624 -12.71 -9.28 -4.61
N LEU A 625 -11.50 -9.63 -4.23
CA LEU A 625 -10.36 -9.62 -5.13
C LEU A 625 -10.27 -10.96 -5.85
N ILE A 626 -10.86 -11.00 -6.98
CA ILE A 626 -10.50 -11.92 -8.07
C ILE A 626 -9.01 -11.73 -8.43
N TYR A 627 -8.38 -10.75 -7.83
CA TYR A 627 -7.01 -10.37 -8.02
C TYR A 627 -6.11 -11.19 -7.11
N ILE A 628 -5.40 -12.00 -7.76
CA ILE A 628 -4.29 -12.77 -7.28
C ILE A 628 -3.43 -11.89 -6.38
N GLY A 629 -3.35 -12.19 -5.10
CA GLY A 629 -2.29 -11.64 -4.32
C GLY A 629 -2.63 -10.73 -3.21
N GLY A 630 -3.69 -11.04 -2.57
CA GLY A 630 -3.41 -10.80 -1.38
C GLY A 630 -3.83 -9.87 -0.34
N THR A 631 -3.21 -9.99 0.65
CA THR A 631 -3.33 -9.21 1.89
C THR A 631 -3.04 -7.73 1.65
N HIS A 632 -3.76 -6.90 2.38
CA HIS A 632 -3.47 -5.47 2.44
C HIS A 632 -2.14 -5.24 3.16
N PRO A 633 -1.20 -4.47 2.64
CA PRO A 633 -0.06 -4.04 3.43
C PRO A 633 -0.50 -3.06 4.52
N ALA A 634 0.20 -3.05 5.64
CA ALA A 634 -0.02 -2.12 6.76
C ALA A 634 -0.04 -0.64 6.34
N SER A 635 0.53 -0.34 5.17
CA SER A 635 0.44 0.95 4.51
C SER A 635 -0.97 1.47 4.23
N GLU A 636 -2.01 0.64 4.36
CA GLU A 636 -3.40 1.09 4.23
C GLU A 636 -3.95 1.80 5.48
N GLY A 637 -3.10 2.23 6.36
CA GLY A 637 -3.47 3.14 7.44
C GLY A 637 -3.97 2.49 8.71
N GLY A 638 -3.94 1.17 8.79
CA GLY A 638 -4.38 0.46 9.99
C GLY A 638 -3.52 0.69 11.23
N ALA A 639 -2.31 1.19 11.10
CA ALA A 639 -1.34 1.31 12.19
C ALA A 639 -1.37 2.65 12.96
N TRP A 640 -2.32 3.51 12.69
CA TRP A 640 -2.29 4.87 13.25
C TRP A 640 -3.18 5.03 14.45
N MET A 641 -2.62 4.88 15.58
CA MET A 641 -3.34 5.23 16.80
C MET A 641 -2.53 6.04 17.78
#